data_8fd5789e2eeeba08b3e29b7f4db8ca12
#
_entry.id   8fd5789e2eeeba08b3e29b7f4db8ca12
#
_cell.length_a   1.000
_cell.length_b   1.000
_cell.length_c   1.000
_cell.angle_alpha   90.00
_cell.angle_beta   90.00
_cell.angle_gamma   90.00
#
_symmetry.space_group_name_H-M   'P 1'
#
loop_
_entity.id
_entity.type
_entity.pdbx_description
1 polymer ?
#
loop_
_entity_poly.entity_id
_entity_poly.type
_entity_poly.pdbx_seq_one_letter_code
_entity_poly.pdbx_strand_id
1 'polypeptide(L)'
;MVNNIDSHIYLSRGGILIPTSVGNIQFGIPPETIKDTMKLEGGVPGSYIVPQFMFSLSKGIALAEMEFPIYYNFFIRKGKTRIICNENQQKRIEVVISEALFGPESLDIIKEFAQGESTPGFPDLRAEMDIFRKTPMTSKGFLELDDMIEFCVFDEGRSAKFDNIEVHYDNNYNFSISENGKEIALIGRNVPIIVDKSTFSGTRLNFLPPLFGITTLGSGHGFDPNAETSGLIIWINRRGIMVDPPVNSTEKLLSLGVSPKLIDNIILTHCHADHDAGTLQKILQDGKVNLYTTSTIFKSFIKKSEALTGIEENRLKQLVNFYPVLIGKQMIIAGGRFNFNYTLHPIPTISIQASLLGKSMIYSSDTMNDPAYINKLFDEQILAKNRRDFLINFPWHKDVIFHEAGIPPIHTPLSYLCSLPREIRERTYLVHVNSDDIPKESGLRIAPTGMVNTLELDVKPLLHDEAIEKLDAFAHIELFENLTFKKARELLLVSEVNHYNASDIIFRKDDRGDKFYVVINGEVDIILDGKIITTYGIGGYFGEKSLFLDENRTATATAKTRVKLLSIHKDEMLSLIRGTESEDLLRHIADFQTAELRETLHKNKIIASLTATQQTQLHGLIKPLTNSFSAGEIVADKYSAPKFTYIIREGNIDVYQDNNLIDTLMEGELFGVTCLFSENDPNNFSFVAKNNVRLYYIEHADLKKYLDQNPGAFIKMYHIIY
;
A
#
# COMPACT_ATOMS: atom_id res chain seq x y z
N MET A 1 15.90 -18.30 42.17
CA MET A 1 14.90 -17.27 42.08
C MET A 1 14.98 -16.73 40.66
N VAL A 2 14.06 -17.17 39.81
CA VAL A 2 13.95 -16.70 38.42
C VAL A 2 13.25 -15.34 38.50
N ASN A 3 13.97 -14.26 38.18
CA ASN A 3 13.38 -12.97 38.02
C ASN A 3 12.47 -13.00 36.76
N ASN A 4 11.17 -13.08 36.97
CA ASN A 4 10.21 -12.79 35.93
C ASN A 4 10.26 -11.26 35.65
N ILE A 5 11.00 -10.87 34.61
CA ILE A 5 11.04 -9.48 34.11
C ILE A 5 10.06 -9.30 32.93
N ASP A 6 9.33 -10.33 32.53
CA ASP A 6 8.45 -10.32 31.35
C ASP A 6 6.99 -10.01 31.72
N SER A 7 6.70 -8.74 32.08
CA SER A 7 5.32 -8.30 32.29
C SER A 7 4.73 -7.52 31.12
N HIS A 8 5.35 -7.56 29.92
CA HIS A 8 4.85 -6.86 28.74
C HIS A 8 3.98 -7.76 27.85
N ILE A 9 3.02 -7.13 27.14
CA ILE A 9 2.06 -7.81 26.27
C ILE A 9 2.33 -7.43 24.83
N TYR A 10 2.52 -8.43 23.96
CA TYR A 10 2.59 -8.21 22.50
C TYR A 10 1.18 -8.06 21.94
N LEU A 11 0.95 -6.98 21.19
CA LEU A 11 -0.34 -6.69 20.59
C LEU A 11 -0.49 -7.42 19.24
N SER A 12 -1.70 -7.83 18.90
CA SER A 12 -1.97 -8.65 17.71
C SER A 12 -1.62 -7.95 16.41
N ARG A 13 -1.86 -6.64 16.32
CA ARG A 13 -1.53 -5.82 15.15
C ARG A 13 -0.12 -5.24 15.19
N GLY A 14 0.58 -5.41 16.28
CA GLY A 14 1.93 -4.93 16.55
C GLY A 14 1.99 -3.89 17.64
N GLY A 15 3.20 -3.70 18.17
CA GLY A 15 3.48 -2.92 19.36
C GLY A 15 3.55 -3.78 20.61
N ILE A 16 4.04 -3.16 21.71
CA ILE A 16 4.23 -3.81 23.01
C ILE A 16 3.57 -2.95 24.06
N LEU A 17 2.69 -3.53 24.86
CA LEU A 17 2.02 -2.87 25.97
C LEU A 17 2.78 -3.19 27.28
N ILE A 18 3.08 -2.15 28.05
CA ILE A 18 3.84 -2.21 29.30
C ILE A 18 2.95 -1.68 30.40
N PRO A 19 2.44 -2.54 31.30
CA PRO A 19 1.67 -2.11 32.46
C PRO A 19 2.55 -1.34 33.45
N THR A 20 2.07 -0.21 33.96
CA THR A 20 2.72 0.60 35.00
C THR A 20 1.70 1.09 36.03
N SER A 21 2.16 1.63 37.15
CA SER A 21 1.27 2.20 38.17
C SER A 21 0.54 3.47 37.72
N VAL A 22 1.05 4.14 36.67
CA VAL A 22 0.44 5.34 36.08
C VAL A 22 -0.40 5.03 34.83
N GLY A 23 -0.68 3.75 34.58
CA GLY A 23 -1.41 3.25 33.41
C GLY A 23 -0.50 2.54 32.39
N ASN A 24 -1.12 2.01 31.37
CA ASN A 24 -0.38 1.30 30.32
C ASN A 24 0.42 2.28 29.46
N ILE A 25 1.66 1.90 29.11
CA ILE A 25 2.50 2.56 28.12
C ILE A 25 2.62 1.63 26.91
N GLN A 26 2.51 2.14 25.70
CA GLN A 26 2.69 1.34 24.48
C GLN A 26 3.97 1.76 23.74
N PHE A 27 4.79 0.78 23.38
CA PHE A 27 5.94 0.95 22.51
C PHE A 27 5.56 0.56 21.08
N GLY A 28 5.68 1.52 20.14
CA GLY A 28 5.27 1.36 18.75
C GLY A 28 3.75 1.40 18.57
N ILE A 29 3.29 2.10 17.53
CA ILE A 29 1.86 2.34 17.26
C ILE A 29 1.56 2.04 15.79
N PRO A 30 1.66 0.77 15.34
CA PRO A 30 1.25 0.41 13.97
C PRO A 30 -0.23 0.71 13.74
N PRO A 31 -0.67 0.92 12.49
CA PRO A 31 -2.07 1.18 12.18
C PRO A 31 -3.02 0.19 12.86
N GLU A 32 -4.13 0.71 13.34
CA GLU A 32 -5.21 -0.04 14.00
C GLU A 32 -4.86 -0.70 15.36
N THR A 33 -3.65 -0.53 15.94
CA THR A 33 -3.32 -1.13 17.25
C THR A 33 -4.23 -0.68 18.37
N ILE A 34 -4.90 0.47 18.23
CA ILE A 34 -5.92 0.93 19.17
C ILE A 34 -7.04 -0.11 19.35
N LYS A 35 -7.41 -0.82 18.28
CA LYS A 35 -8.45 -1.86 18.29
C LYS A 35 -8.07 -3.04 19.21
N ASP A 36 -6.77 -3.31 19.39
CA ASP A 36 -6.28 -4.34 20.29
C ASP A 36 -6.39 -3.85 21.75
N THR A 37 -5.94 -2.63 22.02
CA THR A 37 -5.91 -2.07 23.37
C THR A 37 -7.29 -1.74 23.93
N MET A 38 -8.25 -1.38 23.07
CA MET A 38 -9.65 -1.19 23.46
C MET A 38 -10.30 -2.41 24.12
N LYS A 39 -9.80 -3.62 23.80
CA LYS A 39 -10.31 -4.90 24.32
C LYS A 39 -9.63 -5.37 25.61
N LEU A 40 -8.52 -4.71 26.00
CA LEU A 40 -7.71 -5.13 27.13
C LEU A 40 -8.13 -4.42 28.43
N GLU A 41 -7.82 -5.05 29.55
CA GLU A 41 -7.91 -4.40 30.86
C GLU A 41 -6.97 -3.19 30.91
N GLY A 42 -7.47 -2.03 31.39
CA GLY A 42 -6.78 -0.74 31.33
C GLY A 42 -7.02 0.05 30.03
N GLY A 43 -7.55 -0.58 28.98
CA GLY A 43 -7.99 0.08 27.74
C GLY A 43 -6.85 0.77 26.98
N VAL A 44 -7.21 1.78 26.16
CA VAL A 44 -6.27 2.52 25.30
C VAL A 44 -5.22 3.25 26.15
N PRO A 45 -3.92 3.11 25.91
CA PRO A 45 -2.87 3.80 26.66
C PRO A 45 -2.95 5.32 26.59
N GLY A 46 -2.53 5.97 27.65
CA GLY A 46 -2.35 7.44 27.68
C GLY A 46 -0.96 7.88 27.23
N SER A 47 0.01 6.96 27.19
CA SER A 47 1.42 7.26 26.90
C SER A 47 1.98 6.29 25.84
N TYR A 48 2.75 6.81 24.90
CA TYR A 48 3.30 6.06 23.77
C TYR A 48 4.78 6.37 23.56
N ILE A 49 5.59 5.34 23.39
CA ILE A 49 7.00 5.45 23.03
C ILE A 49 7.14 5.24 21.53
N VAL A 50 7.72 6.22 20.86
CA VAL A 50 8.00 6.13 19.41
C VAL A 50 9.30 5.38 19.20
N PRO A 51 9.32 4.28 18.45
CA PRO A 51 10.55 3.53 18.16
C PRO A 51 11.51 4.36 17.31
N GLN A 52 12.76 3.89 17.18
CA GLN A 52 13.78 4.55 16.37
C GLN A 52 13.27 4.93 14.98
N PHE A 53 12.62 3.99 14.31
CA PHE A 53 11.99 4.23 13.02
C PHE A 53 10.49 4.42 13.20
N MET A 54 9.95 5.48 12.59
CA MET A 54 8.51 5.73 12.56
C MET A 54 7.79 4.88 11.53
N PHE A 55 8.53 4.25 10.62
CA PHE A 55 8.00 3.45 9.53
C PHE A 55 8.84 2.20 9.29
N SER A 56 8.20 1.05 9.13
CA SER A 56 8.87 -0.19 8.74
C SER A 56 8.85 -0.31 7.22
N LEU A 57 9.94 0.09 6.58
CA LEU A 57 10.04 0.05 5.13
C LEU A 57 9.92 -1.37 4.58
N SER A 58 10.50 -2.37 5.24
CA SER A 58 10.42 -3.77 4.80
C SER A 58 8.99 -4.33 4.77
N LYS A 59 8.08 -3.72 5.55
CA LYS A 59 6.66 -4.11 5.63
C LYS A 59 5.70 -3.06 5.07
N GLY A 60 6.22 -1.90 4.65
CA GLY A 60 5.39 -0.82 4.14
C GLY A 60 4.37 -0.30 5.15
N ILE A 61 4.68 -0.29 6.46
CA ILE A 61 3.71 0.03 7.50
C ILE A 61 4.25 1.07 8.48
N ALA A 62 3.41 2.04 8.87
CA ALA A 62 3.75 3.01 9.90
C ALA A 62 3.87 2.34 11.27
N LEU A 63 4.88 2.72 12.06
CA LEU A 63 5.08 2.29 13.45
C LEU A 63 4.70 3.38 14.45
N ALA A 64 4.39 4.57 13.95
CA ALA A 64 3.99 5.74 14.73
C ALA A 64 2.75 6.42 14.14
N GLU A 65 1.76 5.63 13.75
CA GLU A 65 0.45 6.10 13.36
C GLU A 65 -0.37 6.35 14.64
N MET A 66 -0.62 7.63 14.95
CA MET A 66 -1.07 8.04 16.28
C MET A 66 -2.46 8.70 16.31
N GLU A 67 -3.11 8.86 15.18
CA GLU A 67 -4.37 9.61 15.08
C GLU A 67 -5.42 9.07 16.05
N PHE A 68 -5.79 7.80 15.94
CA PHE A 68 -6.86 7.21 16.75
C PHE A 68 -6.59 7.18 18.26
N PRO A 69 -5.37 6.86 18.73
CA PRO A 69 -5.02 7.02 20.14
C PRO A 69 -5.21 8.45 20.67
N ILE A 70 -4.79 9.45 19.88
CA ILE A 70 -4.93 10.86 20.25
C ILE A 70 -6.41 11.26 20.29
N TYR A 71 -7.19 10.89 19.26
CA TYR A 71 -8.63 11.18 19.21
C TYR A 71 -9.37 10.53 20.39
N TYR A 72 -9.09 9.26 20.67
CA TYR A 72 -9.71 8.54 21.77
C TYR A 72 -9.41 9.20 23.13
N ASN A 73 -8.15 9.49 23.41
CA ASN A 73 -7.75 10.09 24.66
C ASN A 73 -8.35 11.50 24.84
N PHE A 74 -8.38 12.30 23.77
CA PHE A 74 -8.92 13.66 23.86
C PHE A 74 -10.46 13.68 23.86
N PHE A 75 -11.10 13.09 22.85
CA PHE A 75 -12.57 13.21 22.71
C PHE A 75 -13.34 12.30 23.66
N ILE A 76 -12.82 11.12 24.01
CA ILE A 76 -13.51 10.16 24.86
C ILE A 76 -13.07 10.28 26.32
N ARG A 77 -11.76 10.25 26.58
CA ARG A 77 -11.21 10.30 27.95
C ARG A 77 -11.02 11.70 28.49
N LYS A 78 -11.13 12.75 27.69
CA LYS A 78 -10.94 14.16 28.07
C LYS A 78 -9.53 14.46 28.58
N GLY A 79 -8.53 13.79 28.04
CA GLY A 79 -7.13 13.93 28.40
C GLY A 79 -6.21 14.07 27.19
N LYS A 80 -4.96 14.43 27.44
CA LYS A 80 -3.92 14.48 26.41
C LYS A 80 -3.28 13.10 26.23
N THR A 81 -2.75 12.87 25.04
CA THR A 81 -1.87 11.73 24.76
C THR A 81 -0.43 12.14 24.96
N ARG A 82 0.33 11.43 25.80
CA ARG A 82 1.76 11.66 25.98
C ARG A 82 2.55 10.88 24.97
N ILE A 83 3.46 11.56 24.26
CA ILE A 83 4.30 10.98 23.22
C ILE A 83 5.76 11.11 23.61
N ILE A 84 6.43 9.98 23.83
CA ILE A 84 7.85 9.91 24.19
C ILE A 84 8.64 9.72 22.90
N CYS A 85 9.43 10.72 22.49
CA CYS A 85 10.10 10.76 21.19
C CYS A 85 11.34 11.67 21.22
N ASN A 86 12.13 11.68 20.13
CA ASN A 86 13.17 12.68 19.93
C ASN A 86 12.63 13.93 19.20
N GLU A 87 13.42 15.00 19.14
CA GLU A 87 13.00 16.27 18.49
C GLU A 87 12.62 16.12 17.01
N ASN A 88 13.34 15.28 16.28
CA ASN A 88 13.02 15.05 14.86
C ASN A 88 11.68 14.31 14.72
N GLN A 89 11.46 13.29 15.54
CA GLN A 89 10.18 12.56 15.58
C GLN A 89 9.03 13.47 15.98
N GLN A 90 9.22 14.36 16.97
CA GLN A 90 8.22 15.35 17.36
C GLN A 90 7.76 16.17 16.13
N LYS A 91 8.69 16.82 15.43
CA LYS A 91 8.39 17.64 14.24
C LYS A 91 7.62 16.86 13.16
N ARG A 92 8.00 15.60 12.94
CA ARG A 92 7.34 14.73 11.98
C ARG A 92 5.93 14.34 12.42
N ILE A 93 5.73 14.02 13.68
CA ILE A 93 4.42 13.70 14.26
C ILE A 93 3.50 14.91 14.22
N GLU A 94 4.00 16.10 14.52
CA GLU A 94 3.25 17.36 14.39
C GLU A 94 2.71 17.55 12.96
N VAL A 95 3.51 17.24 11.93
CA VAL A 95 3.07 17.29 10.53
C VAL A 95 1.98 16.25 10.25
N VAL A 96 2.18 15.01 10.67
CA VAL A 96 1.21 13.91 10.46
C VAL A 96 -0.14 14.26 11.04
N ILE A 97 -0.16 14.68 12.31
CA ILE A 97 -1.40 14.94 13.03
C ILE A 97 -2.05 16.26 12.55
N SER A 98 -1.25 17.28 12.20
CA SER A 98 -1.80 18.52 11.64
C SER A 98 -2.50 18.29 10.31
N GLU A 99 -1.92 17.51 9.39
CA GLU A 99 -2.55 17.18 8.11
C GLU A 99 -3.84 16.34 8.29
N ALA A 100 -3.86 15.45 9.28
CA ALA A 100 -5.01 14.61 9.58
C ALA A 100 -6.15 15.35 10.31
N LEU A 101 -5.82 16.25 11.25
CA LEU A 101 -6.84 16.97 12.04
C LEU A 101 -7.34 18.25 11.38
N PHE A 102 -6.43 19.00 10.81
CA PHE A 102 -6.68 20.37 10.35
C PHE A 102 -6.59 20.51 8.83
N GLY A 103 -6.16 19.43 8.14
CA GLY A 103 -5.91 19.44 6.72
C GLY A 103 -4.77 20.39 6.31
N PRO A 104 -4.56 20.57 5.00
CA PRO A 104 -3.48 21.40 4.49
C PRO A 104 -3.66 22.88 4.83
N GLU A 105 -2.55 23.55 5.16
CA GLU A 105 -2.54 25.00 5.43
C GLU A 105 -2.94 25.82 4.20
N SER A 106 -2.49 25.42 3.02
CA SER A 106 -2.76 26.11 1.74
C SER A 106 -3.81 25.35 0.93
N LEU A 107 -4.89 26.03 0.57
CA LEU A 107 -6.00 25.52 -0.22
C LEU A 107 -6.12 26.33 -1.51
N ASP A 108 -5.52 25.86 -2.61
CA ASP A 108 -5.71 26.42 -3.96
C ASP A 108 -6.54 25.44 -4.79
N ILE A 109 -7.85 25.44 -4.53
CA ILE A 109 -8.79 24.47 -5.13
C ILE A 109 -9.44 24.96 -6.43
N ILE A 110 -9.29 26.22 -6.83
CA ILE A 110 -9.97 26.77 -8.03
C ILE A 110 -9.66 25.93 -9.27
N LYS A 111 -8.41 25.50 -9.42
CA LYS A 111 -7.95 24.67 -10.55
C LYS A 111 -8.46 23.22 -10.49
N GLU A 112 -9.02 22.79 -9.37
CA GLU A 112 -9.60 21.46 -9.19
C GLU A 112 -11.07 21.40 -9.63
N PHE A 113 -11.64 22.53 -10.08
CA PHE A 113 -13.03 22.63 -10.53
C PHE A 113 -13.10 22.99 -12.01
N ALA A 114 -13.95 22.25 -12.75
CA ALA A 114 -14.06 22.37 -14.21
C ALA A 114 -14.42 23.78 -14.69
N GLN A 115 -15.21 24.52 -13.91
CA GLN A 115 -15.61 25.88 -14.20
C GLN A 115 -15.18 26.86 -13.10
N GLY A 116 -14.09 26.54 -12.39
CA GLY A 116 -13.63 27.31 -11.24
C GLY A 116 -14.75 27.51 -10.20
N GLU A 117 -14.87 28.69 -9.64
CA GLU A 117 -15.87 29.04 -8.63
C GLU A 117 -17.34 28.93 -9.14
N SER A 118 -17.53 28.91 -10.45
CA SER A 118 -18.86 28.74 -11.05
C SER A 118 -19.37 27.28 -11.08
N THR A 119 -18.52 26.33 -10.71
CA THR A 119 -18.92 24.91 -10.63
C THR A 119 -19.96 24.74 -9.52
N PRO A 120 -21.08 24.03 -9.76
CA PRO A 120 -22.08 23.80 -8.73
C PRO A 120 -21.45 23.16 -7.48
N GLY A 121 -21.80 23.70 -6.32
CA GLY A 121 -21.29 23.18 -5.04
C GLY A 121 -19.85 23.59 -4.70
N PHE A 122 -19.28 24.58 -5.36
CA PHE A 122 -17.95 25.11 -5.03
C PHE A 122 -17.89 25.51 -3.54
N PRO A 123 -16.97 24.96 -2.73
CA PRO A 123 -16.93 25.16 -1.29
C PRO A 123 -15.98 26.29 -0.88
N ASP A 124 -16.22 26.87 0.27
CA ASP A 124 -15.17 27.50 1.07
C ASP A 124 -14.61 26.43 2.05
N LEU A 125 -13.66 25.62 1.55
CA LEU A 125 -13.13 24.50 2.35
C LEU A 125 -12.52 24.97 3.67
N ARG A 126 -11.90 26.15 3.74
CA ARG A 126 -11.32 26.66 5.00
C ARG A 126 -12.42 26.93 6.02
N ALA A 127 -13.45 27.65 5.63
CA ALA A 127 -14.58 27.93 6.50
C ALA A 127 -15.30 26.63 6.95
N GLU A 128 -15.46 25.69 6.01
CA GLU A 128 -16.07 24.37 6.30
C GLU A 128 -15.23 23.54 7.29
N MET A 129 -13.92 23.47 7.11
CA MET A 129 -13.00 22.75 8.00
C MET A 129 -12.91 23.38 9.40
N ASP A 130 -12.90 24.70 9.48
CA ASP A 130 -12.79 25.42 10.75
C ASP A 130 -14.00 25.22 11.66
N ILE A 131 -15.16 24.81 11.13
CA ILE A 131 -16.33 24.43 11.96
C ILE A 131 -15.99 23.29 12.91
N PHE A 132 -15.32 22.27 12.37
CA PHE A 132 -14.98 21.05 13.09
C PHE A 132 -13.87 21.27 14.12
N ARG A 133 -13.13 22.37 14.02
CA ARG A 133 -12.14 22.78 15.01
C ARG A 133 -12.75 23.52 16.20
N LYS A 134 -13.98 24.04 16.06
CA LYS A 134 -14.69 24.71 17.16
C LYS A 134 -15.09 23.69 18.22
N THR A 135 -14.63 23.87 19.44
CA THR A 135 -14.93 22.98 20.54
C THR A 135 -15.01 23.72 21.88
N PRO A 136 -16.00 23.41 22.74
CA PRO A 136 -16.04 23.93 24.10
C PRO A 136 -15.02 23.26 25.03
N MET A 137 -14.29 22.25 24.56
CA MET A 137 -13.34 21.47 25.36
C MET A 137 -12.03 22.25 25.65
N THR A 138 -11.76 23.30 24.85
CA THR A 138 -10.59 24.16 25.04
C THR A 138 -10.99 25.54 25.52
N SER A 139 -10.13 26.20 26.30
CA SER A 139 -10.38 27.58 26.80
C SER A 139 -10.47 28.60 25.64
N LYS A 140 -9.85 28.32 24.53
CA LYS A 140 -9.83 29.16 23.31
C LYS A 140 -11.09 28.97 22.45
N GLY A 141 -11.88 27.92 22.70
CA GLY A 141 -13.02 27.54 21.89
C GLY A 141 -12.65 27.00 20.50
N PHE A 142 -11.36 26.77 20.24
CA PHE A 142 -10.80 26.32 18.99
C PHE A 142 -9.68 25.31 19.27
N LEU A 143 -9.71 24.17 18.58
CA LEU A 143 -8.79 23.06 18.81
C LEU A 143 -7.42 23.35 18.22
N GLU A 144 -6.38 23.19 19.03
CA GLU A 144 -4.97 23.23 18.64
C GLU A 144 -4.29 21.91 18.99
N LEU A 145 -3.14 21.64 18.38
CA LEU A 145 -2.41 20.37 18.59
C LEU A 145 -2.00 20.17 20.06
N ASP A 146 -1.55 21.26 20.69
CA ASP A 146 -1.14 21.26 22.10
C ASP A 146 -2.28 20.96 23.08
N ASP A 147 -3.54 21.06 22.66
CA ASP A 147 -4.67 20.67 23.47
C ASP A 147 -4.78 19.15 23.63
N MET A 148 -4.29 18.41 22.64
CA MET A 148 -4.46 16.97 22.51
C MET A 148 -3.21 16.17 22.85
N ILE A 149 -2.02 16.76 22.68
CA ILE A 149 -0.74 16.06 22.79
C ILE A 149 0.15 16.73 23.84
N GLU A 150 0.89 15.90 24.56
CA GLU A 150 2.01 16.26 25.42
C GLU A 150 3.26 15.54 24.95
N PHE A 151 4.25 16.27 24.43
CA PHE A 151 5.52 15.69 24.04
C PHE A 151 6.49 15.59 25.23
N CYS A 152 7.06 14.39 25.41
CA CYS A 152 8.13 14.11 26.35
C CYS A 152 9.39 13.78 25.54
N VAL A 153 10.23 14.78 25.29
CA VAL A 153 11.37 14.66 24.39
C VAL A 153 12.58 14.13 25.15
N PHE A 154 13.30 13.16 24.52
CA PHE A 154 14.54 12.64 25.07
C PHE A 154 15.61 13.73 25.17
N ASP A 155 16.27 13.80 26.31
CA ASP A 155 17.42 14.69 26.58
C ASP A 155 18.71 14.22 25.86
N GLU A 156 19.80 14.98 26.01
CA GLU A 156 21.12 14.61 25.48
C GLU A 156 21.64 13.26 26.03
N GLY A 157 21.21 12.87 27.23
CA GLY A 157 21.48 11.59 27.87
C GLY A 157 20.58 10.46 27.35
N ARG A 158 19.71 10.72 26.37
CA ARG A 158 18.74 9.78 25.80
C ARG A 158 17.72 9.27 26.81
N SER A 159 17.39 10.08 27.79
CA SER A 159 16.38 9.79 28.80
C SER A 159 15.21 10.74 28.69
N ALA A 160 14.01 10.23 28.93
CA ALA A 160 12.79 10.99 29.06
C ALA A 160 12.09 10.59 30.36
N LYS A 161 11.63 11.57 31.14
CA LYS A 161 11.02 11.34 32.47
C LYS A 161 9.65 11.98 32.55
N PHE A 162 8.71 11.26 33.12
CA PHE A 162 7.38 11.75 33.44
C PHE A 162 6.83 10.95 34.61
N ASP A 163 6.13 11.62 35.47
CA ASP A 163 5.63 11.04 36.74
C ASP A 163 6.75 10.26 37.48
N ASN A 164 6.58 8.97 37.73
CA ASN A 164 7.59 8.09 38.31
C ASN A 164 8.26 7.15 37.31
N ILE A 165 8.07 7.43 36.01
CA ILE A 165 8.60 6.63 34.90
C ILE A 165 9.81 7.32 34.28
N GLU A 166 10.83 6.54 33.98
CA GLU A 166 11.96 6.94 33.14
C GLU A 166 12.11 5.99 31.97
N VAL A 167 12.18 6.53 30.75
CA VAL A 167 12.45 5.80 29.51
C VAL A 167 13.82 6.21 29.02
N HIS A 168 14.70 5.26 28.81
CA HIS A 168 16.04 5.47 28.27
C HIS A 168 16.30 4.57 27.09
N TYR A 169 17.11 4.99 26.10
CA TYR A 169 17.58 4.11 25.04
C TYR A 169 19.10 4.16 24.86
N ASP A 170 19.70 3.01 24.60
CA ASP A 170 21.16 2.84 24.42
C ASP A 170 21.62 3.16 22.99
N ASN A 171 22.93 2.99 22.73
CA ASN A 171 23.52 3.21 21.40
C ASN A 171 22.98 2.27 20.32
N ASN A 172 22.41 1.13 20.71
CA ASN A 172 21.82 0.13 19.80
C ASN A 172 20.30 0.33 19.68
N TYR A 173 19.74 1.42 20.29
CA TYR A 173 18.31 1.68 20.35
C TYR A 173 17.51 0.59 21.06
N ASN A 174 18.08 -0.05 22.10
CA ASN A 174 17.30 -0.83 23.04
C ASN A 174 16.73 0.12 24.09
N PHE A 175 15.44 0.02 24.35
CA PHE A 175 14.72 0.89 25.28
C PHE A 175 14.57 0.20 26.62
N SER A 176 15.03 0.83 27.69
CA SER A 176 14.77 0.42 29.06
C SER A 176 13.72 1.35 29.68
N ILE A 177 12.73 0.77 30.32
CA ILE A 177 11.67 1.48 31.03
C ILE A 177 11.79 1.17 32.50
N SER A 178 11.93 2.22 33.31
CA SER A 178 12.04 2.09 34.75
C SER A 178 10.91 2.81 35.49
N GLU A 179 10.41 2.22 36.55
CA GLU A 179 9.41 2.79 37.44
C GLU A 179 9.99 2.90 38.83
N ASN A 180 9.96 4.11 39.42
CA ASN A 180 10.59 4.43 40.74
C ASN A 180 12.05 3.97 40.80
N GLY A 181 12.80 4.10 39.71
CA GLY A 181 14.22 3.69 39.59
C GLY A 181 14.46 2.19 39.46
N LYS A 182 13.43 1.37 39.34
CA LYS A 182 13.51 -0.07 39.09
C LYS A 182 13.14 -0.35 37.64
N GLU A 183 14.00 -1.04 36.88
CA GLU A 183 13.71 -1.50 35.54
C GLU A 183 12.54 -2.49 35.54
N ILE A 184 11.52 -2.20 34.69
CA ILE A 184 10.29 -3.00 34.55
C ILE A 184 10.18 -3.63 33.16
N ALA A 185 10.84 -3.05 32.14
CA ALA A 185 10.88 -3.61 30.80
C ALA A 185 12.16 -3.23 30.06
N LEU A 186 12.68 -4.16 29.25
CA LEU A 186 13.75 -3.94 28.28
C LEU A 186 13.26 -4.38 26.90
N ILE A 187 13.22 -3.45 25.93
CA ILE A 187 12.64 -3.65 24.62
C ILE A 187 13.70 -3.39 23.56
N GLY A 188 13.92 -4.33 22.65
CA GLY A 188 14.81 -4.14 21.50
C GLY A 188 14.25 -3.10 20.51
N ARG A 189 15.14 -2.59 19.67
CA ARG A 189 14.83 -1.52 18.68
C ARG A 189 13.70 -1.86 17.69
N ASN A 190 13.36 -3.13 17.52
CA ASN A 190 12.40 -3.59 16.53
C ASN A 190 11.02 -3.77 17.17
N VAL A 191 10.03 -3.11 16.61
CA VAL A 191 8.63 -3.34 16.96
C VAL A 191 8.18 -4.65 16.33
N PRO A 192 7.69 -5.64 17.10
CA PRO A 192 7.09 -6.83 16.54
C PRO A 192 5.80 -6.44 15.82
N ILE A 193 5.72 -6.72 14.52
CA ILE A 193 4.51 -6.60 13.73
C ILE A 193 4.09 -8.01 13.38
N ILE A 194 3.04 -8.47 14.01
CA ILE A 194 2.49 -9.79 13.79
C ILE A 194 1.43 -9.65 12.71
N VAL A 195 1.75 -10.06 11.49
CA VAL A 195 0.72 -10.27 10.48
C VAL A 195 0.13 -11.65 10.79
N ASP A 196 -1.06 -11.66 11.38
CA ASP A 196 -1.74 -12.92 11.66
C ASP A 196 -2.11 -13.60 10.34
N LYS A 197 -1.26 -14.53 9.92
CA LYS A 197 -1.51 -15.33 8.71
C LYS A 197 -2.77 -16.19 8.83
N SER A 198 -3.31 -16.41 10.02
CA SER A 198 -4.54 -17.19 10.22
C SER A 198 -5.78 -16.41 9.78
N THR A 199 -5.76 -15.08 9.85
CA THR A 199 -6.81 -14.22 9.25
C THR A 199 -6.86 -14.33 7.74
N PHE A 200 -5.78 -14.79 7.11
CA PHE A 200 -5.66 -14.96 5.65
C PHE A 200 -5.79 -16.44 5.21
N SER A 201 -6.09 -17.38 6.12
CA SER A 201 -6.24 -18.82 5.80
C SER A 201 -7.58 -19.16 5.14
N GLY A 202 -8.06 -18.27 4.25
CA GLY A 202 -9.26 -18.54 3.45
C GLY A 202 -9.00 -19.61 2.37
N THR A 203 -10.02 -20.41 2.06
CA THR A 203 -10.01 -21.25 0.87
C THR A 203 -9.81 -20.34 -0.34
N ARG A 204 -8.79 -20.62 -1.18
CA ARG A 204 -8.57 -19.86 -2.41
C ARG A 204 -9.86 -19.83 -3.23
N LEU A 205 -10.30 -18.64 -3.59
CA LEU A 205 -11.52 -18.43 -4.33
C LEU A 205 -11.26 -18.57 -5.82
N ASN A 206 -12.20 -19.19 -6.52
CA ASN A 206 -12.24 -19.14 -7.97
C ASN A 206 -12.96 -17.84 -8.42
N PHE A 207 -12.41 -16.69 -8.02
CA PHE A 207 -13.02 -15.40 -8.23
C PHE A 207 -12.82 -14.93 -9.68
N LEU A 208 -13.94 -14.61 -10.33
CA LEU A 208 -13.94 -13.94 -11.63
C LEU A 208 -14.41 -12.51 -11.42
N PRO A 209 -13.58 -11.51 -11.72
CA PRO A 209 -13.99 -10.11 -11.60
C PRO A 209 -15.21 -9.81 -12.48
N PRO A 210 -16.26 -9.15 -11.95
CA PRO A 210 -17.44 -8.79 -12.74
C PRO A 210 -17.13 -7.63 -13.71
N LEU A 211 -18.00 -7.45 -14.71
CA LEU A 211 -17.94 -6.28 -15.60
C LEU A 211 -18.22 -4.99 -14.85
N PHE A 212 -19.22 -5.00 -13.96
CA PHE A 212 -19.49 -3.92 -13.02
C PHE A 212 -19.93 -4.52 -11.69
N GLY A 213 -19.21 -4.22 -10.63
CA GLY A 213 -19.54 -4.70 -9.30
C GLY A 213 -18.76 -3.98 -8.21
N ILE A 214 -19.15 -4.22 -6.97
CA ILE A 214 -18.51 -3.62 -5.81
C ILE A 214 -18.21 -4.70 -4.78
N THR A 215 -16.96 -4.81 -4.37
CA THR A 215 -16.53 -5.63 -3.24
C THR A 215 -16.20 -4.70 -2.07
N THR A 216 -16.83 -4.90 -0.92
CA THR A 216 -16.48 -4.21 0.32
C THR A 216 -15.33 -4.96 0.98
N LEU A 217 -14.21 -4.30 1.23
CA LEU A 217 -13.05 -4.87 1.93
C LEU A 217 -13.20 -4.76 3.45
N GLY A 218 -13.71 -3.62 3.91
CA GLY A 218 -14.07 -3.33 5.28
C GLY A 218 -15.22 -2.35 5.33
N SER A 219 -16.00 -2.35 6.40
CA SER A 219 -17.17 -1.49 6.61
C SER A 219 -17.16 -0.75 7.95
N GLY A 220 -16.16 -1.01 8.79
CA GLY A 220 -15.97 -0.34 10.07
C GLY A 220 -15.23 0.99 9.97
N HIS A 221 -15.05 1.65 11.08
CA HIS A 221 -14.25 2.86 11.25
C HIS A 221 -13.03 2.58 12.14
N GLY A 222 -12.14 3.56 12.31
CA GLY A 222 -10.89 3.39 13.05
C GLY A 222 -11.05 2.94 14.51
N PHE A 223 -12.22 3.17 15.12
CA PHE A 223 -12.54 2.73 16.48
C PHE A 223 -13.35 1.43 16.56
N ASP A 224 -13.72 0.81 15.43
CA ASP A 224 -14.42 -0.47 15.47
C ASP A 224 -13.42 -1.62 15.71
N PRO A 225 -13.44 -2.25 16.90
CA PRO A 225 -12.46 -3.28 17.23
C PRO A 225 -12.71 -4.61 16.50
N ASN A 226 -13.85 -4.79 15.85
CA ASN A 226 -14.29 -6.06 15.27
C ASN A 226 -14.32 -6.05 13.75
N ALA A 227 -14.24 -4.87 13.11
CA ALA A 227 -14.28 -4.73 11.66
C ALA A 227 -13.02 -4.03 11.13
N GLU A 228 -12.71 -4.32 9.87
CA GLU A 228 -11.69 -3.56 9.14
C GLU A 228 -12.24 -2.19 8.72
N THR A 229 -11.34 -1.23 8.54
CA THR A 229 -11.69 0.13 8.10
C THR A 229 -12.36 0.11 6.73
N SER A 230 -13.16 1.14 6.46
CA SER A 230 -13.98 1.22 5.25
C SER A 230 -13.12 1.32 4.00
N GLY A 231 -13.31 0.36 3.11
CA GLY A 231 -12.64 0.33 1.82
C GLY A 231 -13.39 -0.54 0.83
N LEU A 232 -13.29 -0.17 -0.44
CA LEU A 232 -14.03 -0.82 -1.53
C LEU A 232 -13.10 -1.21 -2.68
N ILE A 233 -13.54 -2.20 -3.48
CA ILE A 233 -13.04 -2.39 -4.84
C ILE A 233 -14.24 -2.19 -5.77
N ILE A 234 -14.13 -1.20 -6.65
CA ILE A 234 -15.08 -0.98 -7.74
C ILE A 234 -14.54 -1.72 -8.96
N TRP A 235 -15.25 -2.75 -9.37
CA TRP A 235 -14.92 -3.53 -10.57
C TRP A 235 -15.51 -2.86 -11.79
N ILE A 236 -14.68 -2.54 -12.78
CA ILE A 236 -15.07 -1.99 -14.08
C ILE A 236 -14.34 -2.78 -15.17
N ASN A 237 -15.09 -3.39 -16.09
CA ASN A 237 -14.53 -4.22 -17.16
C ASN A 237 -13.50 -5.23 -16.65
N ARG A 238 -13.81 -5.92 -15.52
CA ARG A 238 -12.95 -6.92 -14.84
C ARG A 238 -11.67 -6.35 -14.20
N ARG A 239 -11.49 -5.02 -14.19
CA ARG A 239 -10.37 -4.33 -13.53
C ARG A 239 -10.86 -3.75 -12.21
N GLY A 240 -10.07 -3.93 -11.15
CA GLY A 240 -10.38 -3.39 -9.84
C GLY A 240 -9.84 -1.97 -9.69
N ILE A 241 -10.68 -1.10 -9.14
CA ILE A 241 -10.32 0.24 -8.69
C ILE A 241 -10.54 0.24 -7.18
N MET A 242 -9.44 0.28 -6.43
CA MET A 242 -9.50 0.23 -4.98
C MET A 242 -9.74 1.62 -4.42
N VAL A 243 -10.66 1.74 -3.49
CA VAL A 243 -11.00 2.99 -2.81
C VAL A 243 -10.61 2.81 -1.35
N ASP A 244 -9.77 3.70 -0.83
CA ASP A 244 -9.35 3.74 0.57
C ASP A 244 -9.00 2.33 1.12
N PRO A 245 -8.00 1.65 0.56
CA PRO A 245 -7.72 0.27 0.94
C PRO A 245 -7.40 0.14 2.43
N PRO A 246 -8.04 -0.79 3.16
CA PRO A 246 -7.61 -1.15 4.51
C PRO A 246 -6.17 -1.66 4.53
N VAL A 247 -5.52 -1.55 5.66
CA VAL A 247 -4.16 -2.07 5.88
C VAL A 247 -4.13 -3.58 5.60
N ASN A 248 -3.03 -4.08 5.00
CA ASN A 248 -2.83 -5.47 4.58
C ASN A 248 -3.81 -5.99 3.50
N SER A 249 -4.43 -5.09 2.73
CA SER A 249 -5.34 -5.47 1.63
C SER A 249 -4.66 -6.33 0.57
N THR A 250 -3.40 -6.06 0.25
CA THR A 250 -2.62 -6.86 -0.72
C THR A 250 -2.42 -8.28 -0.26
N GLU A 251 -2.00 -8.50 0.98
CA GLU A 251 -1.80 -9.83 1.56
C GLU A 251 -3.11 -10.61 1.61
N LYS A 252 -4.20 -9.94 1.98
CA LYS A 252 -5.54 -10.52 2.02
C LYS A 252 -6.00 -10.99 0.65
N LEU A 253 -5.86 -10.15 -0.38
CA LEU A 253 -6.20 -10.49 -1.76
C LEU A 253 -5.37 -11.69 -2.27
N LEU A 254 -4.06 -11.69 -2.03
CA LEU A 254 -3.16 -12.78 -2.41
C LEU A 254 -3.57 -14.10 -1.74
N SER A 255 -3.94 -14.07 -0.47
CA SER A 255 -4.39 -15.28 0.27
C SER A 255 -5.66 -15.87 -0.32
N LEU A 256 -6.54 -15.03 -0.84
CA LEU A 256 -7.78 -15.41 -1.50
C LEU A 256 -7.58 -15.84 -2.96
N GLY A 257 -6.37 -15.72 -3.49
CA GLY A 257 -6.05 -16.05 -4.89
C GLY A 257 -6.41 -14.95 -5.88
N VAL A 258 -6.62 -13.73 -5.41
CA VAL A 258 -6.85 -12.53 -6.25
C VAL A 258 -5.53 -11.80 -6.43
N SER A 259 -5.10 -11.66 -7.67
CA SER A 259 -3.85 -10.95 -7.96
C SER A 259 -3.99 -9.44 -7.72
N PRO A 260 -3.10 -8.80 -6.94
CA PRO A 260 -3.08 -7.35 -6.79
C PRO A 260 -2.88 -6.59 -8.10
N LYS A 261 -2.30 -7.22 -9.12
CA LYS A 261 -2.14 -6.65 -10.47
C LYS A 261 -3.46 -6.42 -11.23
N LEU A 262 -4.55 -7.05 -10.80
CA LEU A 262 -5.90 -6.69 -11.28
C LEU A 262 -6.38 -5.34 -10.76
N ILE A 263 -5.68 -4.79 -9.76
CA ILE A 263 -6.08 -3.62 -8.98
C ILE A 263 -4.91 -2.65 -8.93
N ASP A 264 -4.60 -2.04 -10.05
CA ASP A 264 -3.52 -1.06 -10.25
C ASP A 264 -4.01 0.39 -10.13
N ASN A 265 -5.32 0.60 -10.00
CA ASN A 265 -5.94 1.90 -9.82
C ASN A 265 -6.40 2.06 -8.37
N ILE A 266 -6.04 3.18 -7.75
CA ILE A 266 -6.45 3.55 -6.40
C ILE A 266 -7.14 4.91 -6.45
N ILE A 267 -8.26 5.06 -5.75
CA ILE A 267 -8.87 6.36 -5.44
C ILE A 267 -8.66 6.60 -3.95
N LEU A 268 -8.01 7.69 -3.60
CA LEU A 268 -7.87 8.16 -2.22
C LEU A 268 -8.89 9.27 -1.96
N THR A 269 -9.78 9.05 -1.01
CA THR A 269 -10.83 10.03 -0.71
C THR A 269 -10.35 11.16 0.19
N HIS A 270 -9.54 10.86 1.21
CA HIS A 270 -8.95 11.83 2.14
C HIS A 270 -7.82 11.22 2.98
N CYS A 271 -7.21 12.01 3.85
CA CYS A 271 -5.97 11.65 4.55
C CYS A 271 -6.15 11.34 6.05
N HIS A 272 -7.30 10.80 6.49
CA HIS A 272 -7.38 10.12 7.79
C HIS A 272 -6.73 8.74 7.72
N ALA A 273 -6.16 8.27 8.83
CA ALA A 273 -5.36 7.04 8.84
C ALA A 273 -6.14 5.78 8.51
N ASP A 274 -7.44 5.74 8.76
CA ASP A 274 -8.32 4.61 8.38
C ASP A 274 -8.69 4.60 6.89
N HIS A 275 -8.23 5.59 6.11
CA HIS A 275 -8.40 5.68 4.66
C HIS A 275 -7.08 5.70 3.90
N ASP A 276 -6.03 6.39 4.41
CA ASP A 276 -4.78 6.59 3.67
C ASP A 276 -3.66 5.59 4.01
N ALA A 277 -3.68 4.96 5.18
CA ALA A 277 -2.59 4.07 5.61
C ALA A 277 -2.42 2.86 4.67
N GLY A 278 -3.51 2.23 4.27
CA GLY A 278 -3.47 1.13 3.31
C GLY A 278 -3.11 1.58 1.89
N THR A 279 -3.41 2.83 1.51
CA THR A 279 -2.99 3.41 0.23
C THR A 279 -1.48 3.51 0.15
N LEU A 280 -0.82 4.06 1.19
CA LEU A 280 0.65 4.13 1.25
C LEU A 280 1.26 2.72 1.21
N GLN A 281 0.72 1.79 2.01
CA GLN A 281 1.19 0.41 2.04
C GLN A 281 1.11 -0.24 0.65
N LYS A 282 -0.03 -0.11 -0.03
CA LYS A 282 -0.23 -0.71 -1.36
C LYS A 282 0.74 -0.14 -2.40
N ILE A 283 0.97 1.17 -2.41
CA ILE A 283 1.94 1.82 -3.30
C ILE A 283 3.34 1.21 -3.11
N LEU A 284 3.73 0.96 -1.87
CA LEU A 284 5.05 0.45 -1.53
C LEU A 284 5.22 -1.06 -1.77
N GLN A 285 4.14 -1.83 -1.78
CA GLN A 285 4.17 -3.29 -1.89
C GLN A 285 3.96 -3.81 -3.32
N ASP A 286 3.02 -3.22 -4.05
CA ASP A 286 2.48 -3.84 -5.27
C ASP A 286 3.14 -3.34 -6.58
N GLY A 287 3.94 -2.31 -6.51
CA GLY A 287 4.51 -1.67 -7.68
C GLY A 287 3.86 -0.31 -7.96
N LYS A 288 4.20 0.32 -9.08
CA LYS A 288 3.72 1.64 -9.45
C LYS A 288 2.23 1.58 -9.80
N VAL A 289 1.41 2.29 -9.02
CA VAL A 289 -0.05 2.32 -9.16
C VAL A 289 -0.52 3.68 -9.69
N ASN A 290 -1.71 3.69 -10.29
CA ASN A 290 -2.40 4.90 -10.71
C ASN A 290 -3.21 5.46 -9.54
N LEU A 291 -2.87 6.63 -9.04
CA LEU A 291 -3.53 7.27 -7.91
C LEU A 291 -4.41 8.41 -8.38
N TYR A 292 -5.71 8.29 -8.13
CA TYR A 292 -6.73 9.27 -8.46
C TYR A 292 -7.21 9.98 -7.20
N THR A 293 -7.00 11.27 -7.12
CA THR A 293 -7.51 12.14 -6.05
C THR A 293 -7.37 13.59 -6.49
N THR A 294 -7.82 14.57 -5.68
CA THR A 294 -7.58 15.99 -6.00
C THR A 294 -6.13 16.37 -5.71
N SER A 295 -5.67 17.45 -6.31
CA SER A 295 -4.30 17.94 -6.09
C SER A 295 -4.07 18.33 -4.62
N THR A 296 -5.10 18.84 -3.96
CA THR A 296 -5.06 19.20 -2.53
C THR A 296 -4.87 17.97 -1.65
N ILE A 297 -5.69 16.92 -1.85
CA ILE A 297 -5.57 15.66 -1.10
C ILE A 297 -4.23 14.99 -1.39
N PHE A 298 -3.79 14.98 -2.64
CA PHE A 298 -2.49 14.41 -3.02
C PHE A 298 -1.31 15.09 -2.32
N LYS A 299 -1.30 16.42 -2.25
CA LYS A 299 -0.25 17.16 -1.53
C LYS A 299 -0.23 16.82 -0.05
N SER A 300 -1.41 16.77 0.58
CA SER A 300 -1.55 16.38 1.99
C SER A 300 -1.05 14.95 2.22
N PHE A 301 -1.46 13.99 1.36
CA PHE A 301 -1.01 12.61 1.40
C PHE A 301 0.52 12.46 1.28
N ILE A 302 1.14 13.15 0.32
CA ILE A 302 2.59 13.11 0.14
C ILE A 302 3.32 13.71 1.34
N LYS A 303 2.88 14.88 1.86
CA LYS A 303 3.47 15.53 3.03
C LYS A 303 3.38 14.65 4.28
N LYS A 304 2.23 14.03 4.51
CA LYS A 304 2.02 13.05 5.60
C LYS A 304 2.91 11.82 5.41
N SER A 305 2.99 11.29 4.18
CA SER A 305 3.83 10.13 3.85
C SER A 305 5.32 10.41 4.04
N GLU A 306 5.82 11.59 3.63
CA GLU A 306 7.19 12.02 3.90
C GLU A 306 7.48 12.09 5.40
N ALA A 307 6.59 12.69 6.16
CA ALA A 307 6.71 12.76 7.61
C ALA A 307 6.73 11.38 8.28
N LEU A 308 5.92 10.42 7.82
CA LEU A 308 5.90 9.06 8.34
C LEU A 308 7.14 8.25 7.95
N THR A 309 7.52 8.27 6.67
CA THR A 309 8.53 7.38 6.11
C THR A 309 9.96 7.94 6.18
N GLY A 310 10.11 9.26 6.13
CA GLY A 310 11.39 9.94 5.93
C GLY A 310 11.90 9.90 4.48
N ILE A 311 11.08 9.39 3.53
CA ILE A 311 11.39 9.42 2.10
C ILE A 311 11.01 10.79 1.57
N GLU A 312 11.92 11.46 0.87
CA GLU A 312 11.69 12.79 0.31
C GLU A 312 10.46 12.85 -0.62
N GLU A 313 9.73 13.97 -0.56
CA GLU A 313 8.52 14.24 -1.35
C GLU A 313 8.67 13.92 -2.84
N ASN A 314 9.79 14.38 -3.46
CA ASN A 314 10.03 14.14 -4.89
C ASN A 314 10.17 12.64 -5.20
N ARG A 315 10.73 11.86 -4.29
CA ARG A 315 10.86 10.41 -4.46
C ARG A 315 9.52 9.70 -4.30
N LEU A 316 8.73 10.08 -3.30
CA LEU A 316 7.37 9.55 -3.11
C LEU A 316 6.49 9.80 -4.34
N LYS A 317 6.56 11.00 -4.93
CA LYS A 317 5.83 11.33 -6.17
C LYS A 317 6.22 10.45 -7.36
N GLN A 318 7.46 9.99 -7.45
CA GLN A 318 7.92 9.09 -8.51
C GLN A 318 7.36 7.65 -8.35
N LEU A 319 6.94 7.26 -7.14
CA LEU A 319 6.41 5.92 -6.87
C LEU A 319 4.97 5.74 -7.35
N VAL A 320 4.29 6.79 -7.78
CA VAL A 320 2.89 6.76 -8.23
C VAL A 320 2.72 7.46 -9.58
N ASN A 321 1.74 7.02 -10.36
CA ASN A 321 1.20 7.79 -11.46
C ASN A 321 0.03 8.61 -10.93
N PHE A 322 0.25 9.89 -10.66
CA PHE A 322 -0.80 10.75 -10.14
C PHE A 322 -1.73 11.24 -11.24
N TYR A 323 -3.02 10.99 -11.08
CA TYR A 323 -4.08 11.48 -11.96
C TYR A 323 -4.99 12.42 -11.19
N PRO A 324 -4.83 13.74 -11.34
CA PRO A 324 -5.68 14.71 -10.65
C PRO A 324 -7.12 14.60 -11.14
N VAL A 325 -8.06 14.39 -10.18
CA VAL A 325 -9.48 14.43 -10.48
C VAL A 325 -9.96 15.88 -10.55
N LEU A 326 -10.90 16.15 -11.45
CA LEU A 326 -11.46 17.47 -11.67
C LEU A 326 -12.95 17.47 -11.30
N ILE A 327 -13.31 18.23 -10.28
CA ILE A 327 -14.68 18.35 -9.79
C ILE A 327 -15.57 19.00 -10.87
N GLY A 328 -16.75 18.44 -11.07
CA GLY A 328 -17.69 18.91 -12.11
C GLY A 328 -17.36 18.44 -13.53
N LYS A 329 -16.34 17.58 -13.69
CA LYS A 329 -16.00 16.94 -14.96
C LYS A 329 -15.95 15.43 -14.81
N GLN A 330 -16.52 14.73 -15.79
CA GLN A 330 -16.49 13.28 -15.84
C GLN A 330 -15.09 12.77 -16.22
N MET A 331 -14.61 11.77 -15.52
CA MET A 331 -13.37 11.07 -15.80
C MET A 331 -13.64 9.62 -16.22
N ILE A 332 -12.84 9.09 -17.13
CA ILE A 332 -12.90 7.68 -17.52
C ILE A 332 -11.78 6.91 -16.83
N ILE A 333 -12.14 5.88 -16.05
CA ILE A 333 -11.18 4.96 -15.41
C ILE A 333 -11.59 3.54 -15.78
N ALA A 334 -10.70 2.76 -16.35
CA ALA A 334 -10.94 1.40 -16.82
C ALA A 334 -12.19 1.27 -17.74
N GLY A 335 -12.58 2.35 -18.44
CA GLY A 335 -13.78 2.41 -19.29
C GLY A 335 -15.06 2.78 -18.57
N GLY A 336 -15.10 2.86 -17.26
CA GLY A 336 -16.21 3.39 -16.46
C GLY A 336 -16.16 4.90 -16.35
N ARG A 337 -17.32 5.52 -16.13
CA ARG A 337 -17.45 6.97 -15.96
C ARG A 337 -17.50 7.33 -14.48
N PHE A 338 -16.60 8.19 -14.05
CA PHE A 338 -16.46 8.63 -12.67
C PHE A 338 -16.72 10.12 -12.54
N ASN A 339 -17.41 10.51 -11.46
CA ASN A 339 -17.56 11.90 -11.02
C ASN A 339 -17.18 11.99 -9.54
N PHE A 340 -16.51 13.07 -9.19
CA PHE A 340 -16.02 13.33 -7.85
C PHE A 340 -16.57 14.65 -7.34
N ASN A 341 -16.85 14.73 -6.03
CA ASN A 341 -17.33 15.96 -5.40
C ASN A 341 -16.77 16.06 -3.97
N TYR A 342 -16.40 17.28 -3.57
CA TYR A 342 -16.03 17.53 -2.18
C TYR A 342 -17.25 17.36 -1.25
N THR A 343 -17.04 16.60 -0.18
CA THR A 343 -18.00 16.38 0.90
C THR A 343 -17.88 17.46 1.98
N LEU A 344 -18.69 17.39 3.02
CA LEU A 344 -18.59 18.22 4.22
C LEU A 344 -17.91 17.41 5.32
N HIS A 345 -16.62 17.61 5.54
CA HIS A 345 -15.79 16.82 6.46
C HIS A 345 -14.64 17.69 7.03
N PRO A 346 -14.03 17.34 8.20
CA PRO A 346 -12.95 18.11 8.83
C PRO A 346 -11.73 18.41 7.98
N ILE A 347 -11.45 17.56 7.00
CA ILE A 347 -10.36 17.73 6.03
C ILE A 347 -10.89 17.54 4.60
N PRO A 348 -10.18 18.03 3.56
CA PRO A 348 -10.62 17.85 2.18
C PRO A 348 -10.91 16.39 1.85
N THR A 349 -12.17 16.08 1.54
CA THR A 349 -12.68 14.73 1.32
C THR A 349 -13.57 14.68 0.09
N ILE A 350 -13.44 13.63 -0.74
CA ILE A 350 -14.24 13.48 -1.96
C ILE A 350 -15.14 12.25 -1.92
N SER A 351 -16.39 12.43 -2.38
CA SER A 351 -17.30 11.34 -2.73
C SER A 351 -17.07 10.88 -4.17
N ILE A 352 -17.49 9.64 -4.47
CA ILE A 352 -17.25 8.98 -5.75
C ILE A 352 -18.57 8.49 -6.33
N GLN A 353 -18.86 8.88 -7.55
CA GLN A 353 -19.93 8.27 -8.35
C GLN A 353 -19.31 7.50 -9.51
N ALA A 354 -19.71 6.26 -9.70
CA ALA A 354 -19.26 5.44 -10.83
C ALA A 354 -20.47 4.96 -11.64
N SER A 355 -20.31 4.84 -12.96
CA SER A 355 -21.33 4.30 -13.84
C SER A 355 -20.73 3.57 -15.03
N LEU A 356 -21.40 2.48 -15.44
CA LEU A 356 -21.07 1.68 -16.61
C LEU A 356 -22.34 1.15 -17.26
N LEU A 357 -22.50 1.34 -18.57
CA LEU A 357 -23.58 0.78 -19.39
C LEU A 357 -24.99 0.97 -18.77
N GLY A 358 -25.26 2.16 -18.22
CA GLY A 358 -26.56 2.53 -17.66
C GLY A 358 -26.76 2.17 -16.19
N LYS A 359 -25.87 1.42 -15.58
CA LYS A 359 -25.86 1.17 -14.13
C LYS A 359 -24.96 2.16 -13.40
N SER A 360 -25.27 2.43 -12.12
CA SER A 360 -24.61 3.46 -11.35
C SER A 360 -24.50 3.14 -9.86
N MET A 361 -23.42 3.62 -9.25
CA MET A 361 -23.23 3.59 -7.81
C MET A 361 -22.73 4.93 -7.28
N ILE A 362 -22.87 5.14 -5.97
CA ILE A 362 -22.21 6.21 -5.24
C ILE A 362 -21.59 5.67 -3.95
N TYR A 363 -20.39 6.15 -3.63
CA TYR A 363 -19.76 6.06 -2.33
C TYR A 363 -19.64 7.46 -1.74
N SER A 364 -20.30 7.67 -0.59
CA SER A 364 -20.31 8.99 0.07
C SER A 364 -18.92 9.42 0.50
N SER A 365 -18.04 8.48 0.82
CA SER A 365 -16.91 8.69 1.71
C SER A 365 -17.37 9.32 3.03
N ASP A 366 -16.48 9.83 3.84
CA ASP A 366 -16.86 10.50 5.08
C ASP A 366 -17.52 11.85 4.81
N THR A 367 -18.66 12.09 5.43
CA THR A 367 -19.44 13.30 5.16
C THR A 367 -20.49 13.59 6.24
N MET A 368 -20.71 14.83 6.54
CA MET A 368 -21.92 15.27 7.22
C MET A 368 -22.99 15.56 6.18
N ASN A 369 -23.97 14.65 6.01
CA ASN A 369 -25.01 14.74 5.00
C ASN A 369 -26.44 14.90 5.62
N ASP A 370 -26.55 15.47 6.82
CA ASP A 370 -27.83 15.79 7.44
C ASP A 370 -28.33 17.16 6.97
N PRO A 371 -29.46 17.25 6.22
CA PRO A 371 -30.01 18.50 5.77
C PRO A 371 -30.31 19.52 6.89
N ALA A 372 -30.66 19.05 8.09
CA ALA A 372 -30.90 19.94 9.22
C ALA A 372 -29.62 20.65 9.64
N TYR A 373 -28.52 19.91 9.74
CA TYR A 373 -27.22 20.49 10.07
C TYR A 373 -26.67 21.38 8.95
N ILE A 374 -26.81 20.97 7.69
CA ILE A 374 -26.38 21.74 6.52
C ILE A 374 -27.13 23.09 6.46
N ASN A 375 -28.47 23.10 6.71
CA ASN A 375 -29.24 24.35 6.76
C ASN A 375 -28.80 25.24 7.92
N LYS A 376 -28.52 24.67 9.10
CA LYS A 376 -27.96 25.44 10.23
C LYS A 376 -26.69 26.17 9.83
N LEU A 377 -25.74 25.48 9.15
CA LEU A 377 -24.49 26.11 8.69
C LEU A 377 -24.73 27.21 7.64
N PHE A 378 -25.74 27.06 6.81
CA PHE A 378 -26.15 28.12 5.88
C PHE A 378 -26.73 29.35 6.63
N ASP A 379 -27.58 29.12 7.63
CA ASP A 379 -28.15 30.18 8.46
C ASP A 379 -27.07 30.94 9.26
N GLU A 380 -26.01 30.22 9.67
CA GLU A 380 -24.81 30.78 10.31
C GLU A 380 -23.85 31.44 9.30
N GLN A 381 -24.20 31.54 8.01
CA GLN A 381 -23.42 32.15 6.93
C GLN A 381 -22.07 31.48 6.66
N ILE A 382 -21.91 30.21 7.03
CA ILE A 382 -20.71 29.42 6.78
C ILE A 382 -20.76 28.83 5.38
N LEU A 383 -21.92 28.32 4.97
CA LEU A 383 -22.12 27.78 3.62
C LEU A 383 -22.78 28.83 2.71
N ALA A 384 -22.26 28.97 1.50
CA ALA A 384 -22.95 29.69 0.43
C ALA A 384 -24.21 28.92 -0.02
N LYS A 385 -25.20 29.62 -0.60
CA LYS A 385 -26.46 29.00 -1.04
C LYS A 385 -26.26 27.87 -2.03
N ASN A 386 -25.41 28.04 -3.03
CA ASN A 386 -25.10 27.04 -4.04
C ASN A 386 -24.45 25.78 -3.42
N ARG A 387 -23.58 25.97 -2.42
CA ARG A 387 -22.93 24.88 -1.69
C ARG A 387 -23.95 24.11 -0.82
N ARG A 388 -24.78 24.84 -0.05
CA ARG A 388 -25.87 24.25 0.73
C ARG A 388 -26.81 23.40 -0.15
N ASP A 389 -27.30 24.00 -1.26
CA ASP A 389 -28.22 23.34 -2.17
C ASP A 389 -27.61 22.09 -2.80
N PHE A 390 -26.32 22.15 -3.12
CA PHE A 390 -25.57 21.01 -3.65
C PHE A 390 -25.47 19.86 -2.62
N LEU A 391 -25.07 20.16 -1.38
CA LEU A 391 -24.93 19.16 -0.31
C LEU A 391 -26.25 18.47 0.02
N ILE A 392 -27.35 19.22 0.13
CA ILE A 392 -28.69 18.67 0.43
C ILE A 392 -29.16 17.75 -0.70
N ASN A 393 -28.83 18.05 -1.96
CA ASN A 393 -29.21 17.26 -3.11
C ASN A 393 -28.28 16.06 -3.35
N PHE A 394 -28.00 15.27 -2.31
CA PHE A 394 -27.25 14.04 -2.45
C PHE A 394 -27.89 13.11 -3.51
N PRO A 395 -27.12 12.42 -4.38
CA PRO A 395 -27.67 11.68 -5.51
C PRO A 395 -28.28 10.32 -5.10
N TRP A 396 -29.34 10.33 -4.32
CA TRP A 396 -30.10 9.16 -3.83
C TRP A 396 -30.74 8.30 -4.95
N HIS A 397 -30.69 8.75 -6.20
CA HIS A 397 -31.28 8.05 -7.35
C HIS A 397 -30.39 6.93 -7.91
N LYS A 398 -29.18 6.75 -7.41
CA LYS A 398 -28.24 5.71 -7.89
C LYS A 398 -28.77 4.30 -7.63
N ASP A 399 -28.36 3.33 -8.48
CA ASP A 399 -28.80 1.93 -8.35
C ASP A 399 -28.28 1.30 -7.05
N VAL A 400 -27.06 1.62 -6.62
CA VAL A 400 -26.46 1.19 -5.37
C VAL A 400 -25.80 2.38 -4.66
N ILE A 401 -26.01 2.47 -3.36
CA ILE A 401 -25.52 3.55 -2.51
C ILE A 401 -24.70 2.94 -1.38
N PHE A 402 -23.45 3.34 -1.28
CA PHE A 402 -22.62 3.11 -0.09
C PHE A 402 -22.52 4.43 0.66
N HIS A 403 -23.08 4.47 1.86
CA HIS A 403 -23.13 5.68 2.67
C HIS A 403 -22.54 5.43 4.04
N GLU A 404 -21.67 6.35 4.48
CA GLU A 404 -21.15 6.31 5.84
C GLU A 404 -22.22 6.70 6.86
N ALA A 405 -22.03 6.32 8.12
CA ALA A 405 -22.79 6.79 9.26
C ALA A 405 -21.92 6.85 10.49
N GLY A 406 -22.15 7.84 11.33
CA GLY A 406 -21.34 7.99 12.55
C GLY A 406 -21.84 9.09 13.48
N ILE A 407 -20.90 9.66 14.24
CA ILE A 407 -21.21 10.62 15.29
C ILE A 407 -21.15 12.06 14.74
N PRO A 408 -22.28 12.83 14.82
CA PRO A 408 -22.27 14.25 14.49
C PRO A 408 -21.29 15.04 15.39
N PRO A 409 -20.73 16.16 14.89
CA PRO A 409 -20.99 16.80 13.59
C PRO A 409 -20.08 16.29 12.47
N ILE A 410 -19.18 15.36 12.73
CA ILE A 410 -18.19 14.88 11.74
C ILE A 410 -18.83 13.97 10.71
N HIS A 411 -19.72 13.10 11.15
CA HIS A 411 -20.37 12.07 10.34
C HIS A 411 -21.89 12.25 10.29
N THR A 412 -22.49 11.65 9.26
CA THR A 412 -23.95 11.63 9.08
C THR A 412 -24.62 10.82 10.19
N PRO A 413 -25.60 11.39 10.93
CA PRO A 413 -26.29 10.67 11.98
C PRO A 413 -27.13 9.53 11.41
N LEU A 414 -27.03 8.35 12.01
CA LEU A 414 -27.79 7.17 11.61
C LEU A 414 -29.32 7.42 11.65
N SER A 415 -29.80 8.26 12.58
CA SER A 415 -31.20 8.67 12.67
C SER A 415 -31.72 9.34 11.40
N TYR A 416 -30.91 10.17 10.74
CA TYR A 416 -31.27 10.77 9.46
C TYR A 416 -31.39 9.69 8.37
N LEU A 417 -30.43 8.79 8.25
CA LEU A 417 -30.47 7.71 7.26
C LEU A 417 -31.67 6.77 7.47
N CYS A 418 -32.05 6.51 8.72
CA CYS A 418 -33.26 5.75 9.06
C CYS A 418 -34.54 6.45 8.61
N SER A 419 -34.53 7.79 8.51
CA SER A 419 -35.70 8.59 8.10
C SER A 419 -35.92 8.63 6.57
N LEU A 420 -34.95 8.17 5.78
CA LEU A 420 -35.03 8.16 4.32
C LEU A 420 -36.18 7.26 3.82
N PRO A 421 -36.75 7.55 2.64
CA PRO A 421 -37.75 6.68 2.00
C PRO A 421 -37.27 5.24 1.89
N ARG A 422 -38.19 4.28 2.02
CA ARG A 422 -37.88 2.83 2.01
C ARG A 422 -37.10 2.43 0.75
N GLU A 423 -37.47 2.93 -0.41
CA GLU A 423 -36.86 2.62 -1.71
C GLU A 423 -35.39 3.08 -1.76
N ILE A 424 -35.02 4.12 -1.01
CA ILE A 424 -33.64 4.55 -0.87
C ILE A 424 -32.90 3.63 0.09
N ARG A 425 -33.49 3.34 1.26
CA ARG A 425 -32.85 2.48 2.28
C ARG A 425 -32.54 1.07 1.76
N GLU A 426 -33.43 0.50 0.95
CA GLU A 426 -33.25 -0.82 0.33
C GLU A 426 -32.08 -0.89 -0.64
N ARG A 427 -31.65 0.25 -1.21
CA ARG A 427 -30.46 0.37 -2.09
C ARG A 427 -29.21 0.88 -1.39
N THR A 428 -29.34 1.19 -0.10
CA THR A 428 -28.25 1.77 0.70
C THR A 428 -27.58 0.69 1.53
N TYR A 429 -26.27 0.60 1.40
CA TYR A 429 -25.36 -0.17 2.20
C TYR A 429 -24.57 0.79 3.09
N LEU A 430 -24.59 0.55 4.39
CA LEU A 430 -23.86 1.37 5.35
C LEU A 430 -22.39 0.91 5.43
N VAL A 431 -21.53 1.89 5.52
CA VAL A 431 -20.09 1.76 5.78
C VAL A 431 -19.69 2.73 6.86
N HIS A 432 -18.50 2.62 7.40
CA HIS A 432 -17.95 3.47 8.45
C HIS A 432 -18.84 3.51 9.72
N VAL A 433 -19.47 2.39 10.04
CA VAL A 433 -20.37 2.24 11.18
C VAL A 433 -20.23 0.86 11.80
N ASN A 434 -20.42 0.76 13.12
CA ASN A 434 -20.49 -0.53 13.77
C ASN A 434 -21.85 -1.20 13.46
N SER A 435 -21.84 -2.47 13.10
CA SER A 435 -23.04 -3.24 12.78
C SER A 435 -24.07 -3.26 13.92
N ASP A 436 -23.62 -3.23 15.16
CA ASP A 436 -24.47 -3.29 16.34
C ASP A 436 -25.23 -1.98 16.60
N ASP A 437 -24.78 -0.86 16.02
CA ASP A 437 -25.44 0.44 16.13
C ASP A 437 -26.63 0.59 15.17
N ILE A 438 -26.76 -0.30 14.17
CA ILE A 438 -27.80 -0.22 13.16
C ILE A 438 -29.14 -0.78 13.72
N PRO A 439 -30.21 0.03 13.83
CA PRO A 439 -31.51 -0.47 14.31
C PRO A 439 -32.08 -1.53 13.39
N LYS A 440 -32.41 -2.70 13.94
CA LYS A 440 -32.90 -3.87 13.17
C LYS A 440 -34.09 -3.57 12.30
N GLU A 441 -34.97 -2.64 12.73
CA GLU A 441 -36.21 -2.28 12.05
C GLU A 441 -36.04 -1.13 11.05
N SER A 442 -34.83 -0.57 10.94
CA SER A 442 -34.54 0.55 10.03
C SER A 442 -34.65 0.16 8.55
N GLY A 443 -34.47 -1.12 8.20
CA GLY A 443 -34.34 -1.58 6.82
C GLY A 443 -32.99 -1.22 6.18
N LEU A 444 -32.10 -0.57 6.93
CA LEU A 444 -30.69 -0.34 6.54
C LEU A 444 -29.88 -1.60 6.85
N ARG A 445 -28.80 -1.77 6.12
CA ARG A 445 -27.90 -2.91 6.28
C ARG A 445 -26.45 -2.48 6.12
N ILE A 446 -25.58 -3.09 6.90
CA ILE A 446 -24.14 -2.92 6.70
C ILE A 446 -23.70 -3.52 5.36
N ALA A 447 -22.73 -2.90 4.71
CA ALA A 447 -22.15 -3.45 3.50
C ALA A 447 -21.49 -4.81 3.79
N PRO A 448 -21.88 -5.89 3.09
CA PRO A 448 -21.30 -7.21 3.31
C PRO A 448 -19.86 -7.24 2.80
N THR A 449 -18.93 -7.66 3.66
CA THR A 449 -17.49 -7.65 3.36
C THR A 449 -17.01 -8.94 2.71
N GLY A 450 -15.94 -8.84 1.93
CA GLY A 450 -15.21 -9.95 1.33
C GLY A 450 -15.61 -10.26 -0.11
N MET A 451 -14.70 -10.93 -0.82
CA MET A 451 -14.79 -11.20 -2.26
C MET A 451 -16.02 -12.03 -2.64
N VAL A 452 -16.47 -12.94 -1.77
CA VAL A 452 -17.64 -13.79 -1.99
C VAL A 452 -18.97 -13.02 -1.95
N ASN A 453 -18.94 -11.84 -1.36
CA ASN A 453 -20.10 -10.95 -1.22
C ASN A 453 -20.07 -9.78 -2.20
N THR A 454 -19.28 -9.89 -3.27
CA THR A 454 -19.24 -8.87 -4.32
C THR A 454 -20.64 -8.62 -4.89
N LEU A 455 -21.09 -7.37 -4.83
CA LEU A 455 -22.36 -6.93 -5.43
C LEU A 455 -22.14 -6.74 -6.92
N GLU A 456 -22.74 -7.57 -7.74
CA GLU A 456 -22.70 -7.44 -9.19
C GLU A 456 -23.88 -6.62 -9.69
N LEU A 457 -23.59 -5.64 -10.55
CA LEU A 457 -24.60 -4.88 -11.29
C LEU A 457 -24.75 -5.51 -12.68
N ASP A 458 -25.99 -5.90 -13.01
CA ASP A 458 -26.29 -6.54 -14.30
C ASP A 458 -26.05 -5.58 -15.46
N VAL A 459 -24.93 -5.76 -16.14
CA VAL A 459 -24.53 -5.06 -17.37
C VAL A 459 -24.24 -6.07 -18.47
N LYS A 460 -24.66 -5.76 -19.68
CA LYS A 460 -24.43 -6.67 -20.82
C LYS A 460 -22.96 -6.55 -21.28
N PRO A 461 -22.27 -7.67 -21.51
CA PRO A 461 -20.92 -7.67 -22.09
C PRO A 461 -20.87 -6.93 -23.42
N LEU A 462 -19.76 -6.27 -23.68
CA LEU A 462 -19.46 -5.68 -24.98
C LEU A 462 -19.26 -6.77 -26.02
N LEU A 463 -19.59 -6.51 -27.29
CA LEU A 463 -19.45 -7.46 -28.40
C LEU A 463 -18.01 -7.96 -28.62
N HIS A 464 -16.99 -7.27 -28.05
CA HIS A 464 -15.58 -7.55 -28.22
C HIS A 464 -14.84 -7.73 -26.89
N ASP A 465 -15.52 -8.29 -25.88
CA ASP A 465 -14.99 -8.45 -24.51
C ASP A 465 -13.65 -9.19 -24.50
N GLU A 466 -13.49 -10.26 -25.30
CA GLU A 466 -12.22 -11.00 -25.41
C GLU A 466 -11.07 -10.14 -25.98
N ALA A 467 -11.33 -9.29 -26.96
CA ALA A 467 -10.32 -8.42 -27.54
C ALA A 467 -9.87 -7.35 -26.54
N ILE A 468 -10.80 -6.82 -25.75
CA ILE A 468 -10.51 -5.86 -24.68
C ILE A 468 -9.65 -6.54 -23.61
N GLU A 469 -10.01 -7.74 -23.18
CA GLU A 469 -9.25 -8.51 -22.20
C GLU A 469 -7.81 -8.82 -22.66
N LYS A 470 -7.63 -9.14 -23.93
CA LYS A 470 -6.29 -9.32 -24.53
C LYS A 470 -5.48 -8.02 -24.51
N LEU A 471 -6.10 -6.89 -24.90
CA LEU A 471 -5.44 -5.58 -24.88
C LEU A 471 -5.07 -5.16 -23.46
N ASP A 472 -5.94 -5.38 -22.49
CA ASP A 472 -5.66 -5.12 -21.08
C ASP A 472 -4.48 -5.98 -20.59
N ALA A 473 -4.44 -7.27 -20.96
CA ALA A 473 -3.32 -8.14 -20.62
C ALA A 473 -2.00 -7.59 -21.18
N PHE A 474 -2.00 -7.10 -22.43
CA PHE A 474 -0.80 -6.52 -23.05
C PHE A 474 -0.37 -5.20 -22.37
N ALA A 475 -1.32 -4.34 -22.00
CA ALA A 475 -1.03 -3.07 -21.36
C ALA A 475 -0.40 -3.19 -19.95
N HIS A 476 -0.57 -4.35 -19.31
CA HIS A 476 -0.06 -4.59 -17.94
C HIS A 476 1.20 -5.45 -17.90
N ILE A 477 1.74 -5.79 -19.07
CA ILE A 477 2.99 -6.53 -19.18
C ILE A 477 4.07 -5.56 -19.65
N GLU A 478 5.03 -5.27 -18.78
CA GLU A 478 6.15 -4.35 -19.08
C GLU A 478 6.89 -4.73 -20.37
N LEU A 479 6.92 -6.02 -20.67
CA LEU A 479 7.46 -6.54 -21.93
C LEU A 479 6.83 -5.87 -23.16
N PHE A 480 5.59 -5.41 -23.07
CA PHE A 480 4.82 -4.82 -24.15
C PHE A 480 4.54 -3.33 -24.00
N GLU A 481 5.00 -2.70 -22.90
CA GLU A 481 4.74 -1.29 -22.58
C GLU A 481 5.15 -0.33 -23.70
N ASN A 482 6.25 -0.63 -24.39
CA ASN A 482 6.79 0.21 -25.47
C ASN A 482 6.34 -0.23 -26.88
N LEU A 483 5.34 -1.12 -27.00
CA LEU A 483 4.84 -1.53 -28.31
C LEU A 483 4.05 -0.39 -28.97
N THR A 484 4.33 -0.15 -30.25
CA THR A 484 3.50 0.75 -31.05
C THR A 484 2.09 0.17 -31.21
N PHE A 485 1.09 1.02 -31.38
CA PHE A 485 -0.29 0.60 -31.63
C PHE A 485 -0.40 -0.44 -32.79
N LYS A 486 0.41 -0.31 -33.82
CA LYS A 486 0.46 -1.27 -34.93
C LYS A 486 0.91 -2.65 -34.46
N LYS A 487 1.99 -2.72 -33.67
CA LYS A 487 2.50 -3.98 -33.12
C LYS A 487 1.53 -4.60 -32.09
N ALA A 488 0.90 -3.79 -31.25
CA ALA A 488 -0.13 -4.26 -30.31
C ALA A 488 -1.34 -4.87 -31.05
N ARG A 489 -1.78 -4.26 -32.16
CA ARG A 489 -2.81 -4.84 -33.03
C ARG A 489 -2.40 -6.16 -33.66
N GLU A 490 -1.17 -6.27 -34.17
CA GLU A 490 -0.64 -7.50 -34.74
C GLU A 490 -0.57 -8.59 -33.67
N LEU A 491 -0.11 -8.27 -32.47
CA LEU A 491 -0.07 -9.19 -31.32
C LEU A 491 -1.47 -9.71 -30.95
N LEU A 492 -2.48 -8.83 -30.98
CA LEU A 492 -3.87 -9.20 -30.74
C LEU A 492 -4.38 -10.24 -31.76
N LEU A 493 -4.00 -10.12 -33.01
CA LEU A 493 -4.47 -10.97 -34.08
C LEU A 493 -3.81 -12.37 -34.07
N VAL A 494 -2.57 -12.47 -33.61
CA VAL A 494 -1.82 -13.75 -33.59
C VAL A 494 -1.92 -14.47 -32.25
N SER A 495 -2.46 -13.80 -31.21
CA SER A 495 -2.58 -14.39 -29.89
C SER A 495 -3.84 -15.24 -29.73
N GLU A 496 -3.73 -16.37 -29.03
CA GLU A 496 -4.82 -17.28 -28.71
C GLU A 496 -5.10 -17.28 -27.21
N VAL A 497 -6.38 -17.36 -26.82
CA VAL A 497 -6.77 -17.54 -25.43
C VAL A 497 -7.04 -19.02 -25.15
N ASN A 498 -6.38 -19.55 -24.14
CA ASN A 498 -6.48 -20.93 -23.72
C ASN A 498 -6.96 -21.01 -22.27
N HIS A 499 -7.83 -21.97 -21.97
CA HIS A 499 -8.37 -22.21 -20.66
C HIS A 499 -7.89 -23.56 -20.11
N TYR A 500 -7.46 -23.57 -18.86
CA TYR A 500 -7.01 -24.76 -18.14
C TYR A 500 -7.71 -24.86 -16.81
N ASN A 501 -8.11 -26.08 -16.41
CA ASN A 501 -8.61 -26.32 -15.04
C ASN A 501 -7.45 -26.48 -14.06
N ALA A 502 -7.73 -26.37 -12.76
CA ALA A 502 -6.72 -26.64 -11.76
C ALA A 502 -6.13 -28.05 -11.94
N SER A 503 -4.82 -28.15 -11.84
CA SER A 503 -4.01 -29.36 -12.05
C SER A 503 -3.81 -29.80 -13.52
N ASP A 504 -4.38 -29.10 -14.49
CA ASP A 504 -4.08 -29.36 -15.90
C ASP A 504 -2.61 -29.04 -16.21
N ILE A 505 -1.99 -29.89 -17.00
CA ILE A 505 -0.62 -29.69 -17.47
C ILE A 505 -0.66 -28.87 -18.76
N ILE A 506 0.01 -27.69 -18.75
CA ILE A 506 0.11 -26.80 -19.91
C ILE A 506 1.16 -27.32 -20.89
N PHE A 507 2.32 -27.71 -20.36
CA PHE A 507 3.36 -28.46 -21.08
C PHE A 507 4.25 -29.21 -20.08
N ARG A 508 4.95 -30.23 -20.54
CA ARG A 508 5.89 -31.05 -19.75
C ARG A 508 7.32 -30.62 -20.00
N LYS A 509 8.20 -30.89 -19.04
CA LYS A 509 9.65 -30.90 -19.28
C LYS A 509 9.95 -31.81 -20.46
N ASP A 510 10.90 -31.42 -21.30
CA ASP A 510 11.35 -32.07 -22.50
C ASP A 510 10.37 -32.04 -23.70
N ASP A 511 9.17 -31.47 -23.56
CA ASP A 511 8.30 -31.16 -24.69
C ASP A 511 8.96 -30.12 -25.62
N ARG A 512 8.62 -30.17 -26.91
CA ARG A 512 9.05 -29.14 -27.86
C ARG A 512 8.38 -27.81 -27.54
N GLY A 513 9.18 -26.75 -27.40
CA GLY A 513 8.68 -25.41 -27.05
C GLY A 513 8.42 -24.56 -28.30
N ASP A 514 7.16 -24.34 -28.65
CA ASP A 514 6.73 -23.54 -29.81
C ASP A 514 5.84 -22.35 -29.46
N LYS A 515 5.48 -22.17 -28.21
CA LYS A 515 4.61 -21.07 -27.72
C LYS A 515 5.21 -20.37 -26.50
N PHE A 516 4.96 -19.07 -26.44
CA PHE A 516 5.14 -18.18 -25.31
C PHE A 516 3.79 -17.98 -24.63
N TYR A 517 3.76 -17.91 -23.31
CA TYR A 517 2.54 -17.81 -22.53
C TYR A 517 2.55 -16.60 -21.61
N VAL A 518 1.37 -15.98 -21.48
CA VAL A 518 1.10 -14.90 -20.51
C VAL A 518 -0.13 -15.27 -19.70
N VAL A 519 -0.06 -15.09 -18.39
CA VAL A 519 -1.17 -15.36 -17.47
C VAL A 519 -2.14 -14.18 -17.50
N ILE A 520 -3.36 -14.39 -18.03
CA ILE A 520 -4.46 -13.42 -17.97
C ILE A 520 -5.20 -13.53 -16.64
N ASN A 521 -5.44 -14.77 -16.19
CA ASN A 521 -6.12 -15.04 -14.92
C ASN A 521 -5.62 -16.36 -14.32
N GLY A 522 -5.65 -16.46 -12.99
CA GLY A 522 -5.22 -17.65 -12.25
C GLY A 522 -3.72 -17.68 -11.97
N GLU A 523 -3.23 -18.86 -11.57
CA GLU A 523 -1.83 -19.10 -11.20
C GLU A 523 -1.31 -20.36 -11.88
N VAL A 524 -0.04 -20.31 -12.33
CA VAL A 524 0.69 -21.40 -12.95
C VAL A 524 1.93 -21.75 -12.15
N ASP A 525 2.07 -23.00 -11.74
CA ASP A 525 3.28 -23.52 -11.11
C ASP A 525 4.26 -24.03 -12.16
N ILE A 526 5.51 -23.63 -12.04
CA ILE A 526 6.62 -24.18 -12.80
C ILE A 526 7.35 -25.20 -11.93
N ILE A 527 7.40 -26.42 -12.39
CA ILE A 527 7.88 -27.58 -11.63
C ILE A 527 9.12 -28.16 -12.32
N LEU A 528 10.20 -28.29 -11.56
CA LEU A 528 11.44 -28.97 -11.98
C LEU A 528 11.75 -30.09 -10.98
N ASP A 529 11.90 -31.31 -11.51
CA ASP A 529 12.23 -32.50 -10.75
C ASP A 529 11.34 -32.71 -9.51
N GLY A 530 10.03 -32.45 -9.69
CA GLY A 530 8.99 -32.60 -8.66
C GLY A 530 8.89 -31.46 -7.64
N LYS A 531 9.72 -30.41 -7.76
CA LYS A 531 9.69 -29.24 -6.89
C LYS A 531 9.13 -28.04 -7.64
N ILE A 532 8.24 -27.28 -6.99
CA ILE A 532 7.77 -25.98 -7.49
C ILE A 532 8.92 -25.00 -7.36
N ILE A 533 9.41 -24.47 -8.48
CA ILE A 533 10.50 -23.48 -8.52
C ILE A 533 9.98 -22.05 -8.57
N THR A 534 8.79 -21.84 -9.12
CA THR A 534 8.12 -20.53 -9.11
C THR A 534 6.63 -20.67 -9.42
N THR A 535 5.83 -19.70 -9.02
CA THR A 535 4.41 -19.60 -9.37
C THR A 535 4.17 -18.27 -10.06
N TYR A 536 3.69 -18.31 -11.30
CA TYR A 536 3.32 -17.13 -12.07
C TYR A 536 1.83 -16.82 -11.87
N GLY A 537 1.53 -15.60 -11.43
CA GLY A 537 0.18 -15.04 -11.40
C GLY A 537 -0.09 -14.14 -12.61
N ILE A 538 -1.16 -13.37 -12.55
CA ILE A 538 -1.61 -12.44 -13.61
C ILE A 538 -0.48 -11.50 -14.03
N GLY A 539 -0.32 -11.33 -15.35
CA GLY A 539 0.77 -10.56 -15.96
C GLY A 539 2.13 -11.26 -15.93
N GLY A 540 2.24 -12.42 -15.26
CA GLY A 540 3.40 -13.28 -15.36
C GLY A 540 3.49 -13.94 -16.74
N TYR A 541 4.71 -14.19 -17.21
CA TYR A 541 4.94 -14.85 -18.49
C TYR A 541 6.00 -15.94 -18.36
N PHE A 542 5.92 -16.95 -19.22
CA PHE A 542 6.82 -18.09 -19.21
C PHE A 542 6.93 -18.75 -20.59
N GLY A 543 7.94 -19.59 -20.75
CA GLY A 543 8.24 -20.26 -22.04
C GLY A 543 9.18 -19.46 -22.92
N GLU A 544 9.85 -18.43 -22.39
CA GLU A 544 10.77 -17.53 -23.05
C GLU A 544 12.03 -18.24 -23.59
N LYS A 545 12.53 -19.28 -22.90
CA LYS A 545 13.74 -20.01 -23.31
C LYS A 545 13.58 -20.64 -24.69
N SER A 546 12.45 -21.27 -24.95
CA SER A 546 12.17 -21.90 -26.21
C SER A 546 11.96 -20.92 -27.39
N LEU A 547 11.86 -19.61 -27.12
CA LEU A 547 11.83 -18.59 -28.16
C LEU A 547 13.20 -18.43 -28.84
N PHE A 548 14.28 -18.42 -28.07
CA PHE A 548 15.62 -18.07 -28.54
C PHE A 548 16.56 -19.29 -28.66
N LEU A 549 16.41 -20.21 -27.73
CA LEU A 549 17.17 -21.45 -27.70
C LEU A 549 16.31 -22.52 -28.39
N ASP A 550 16.88 -23.22 -29.34
CA ASP A 550 16.17 -24.35 -30.02
C ASP A 550 16.18 -25.59 -29.11
N GLU A 551 15.80 -25.36 -27.85
CA GLU A 551 15.78 -26.31 -26.76
C GLU A 551 14.36 -26.72 -26.41
N ASN A 552 14.21 -27.92 -25.87
CA ASN A 552 12.96 -28.41 -25.31
C ASN A 552 12.63 -27.65 -24.01
N ARG A 553 11.40 -27.79 -23.54
CA ARG A 553 10.95 -27.20 -22.25
C ARG A 553 11.85 -27.67 -21.10
N THR A 554 12.40 -26.74 -20.36
CA THR A 554 13.32 -27.03 -19.24
C THR A 554 12.61 -27.42 -17.95
N ALA A 555 11.28 -27.20 -17.86
CA ALA A 555 10.45 -27.50 -16.70
C ALA A 555 9.02 -27.83 -17.14
N THR A 556 8.22 -28.39 -16.23
CA THR A 556 6.78 -28.62 -16.44
C THR A 556 5.99 -27.40 -15.94
N ALA A 557 5.03 -26.93 -16.72
CA ALA A 557 4.08 -25.90 -16.31
C ALA A 557 2.71 -26.53 -16.04
N THR A 558 2.15 -26.24 -14.86
CA THR A 558 0.87 -26.81 -14.42
C THR A 558 -0.04 -25.70 -13.89
N ALA A 559 -1.30 -25.73 -14.28
CA ALA A 559 -2.30 -24.81 -13.75
C ALA A 559 -2.56 -25.10 -12.26
N LYS A 560 -2.17 -24.18 -11.40
CA LYS A 560 -2.38 -24.30 -9.94
C LYS A 560 -3.83 -24.02 -9.55
N THR A 561 -4.46 -23.09 -10.26
CA THR A 561 -5.88 -22.75 -10.15
C THR A 561 -6.55 -22.96 -11.51
N ARG A 562 -7.81 -22.57 -11.68
CA ARG A 562 -8.36 -22.36 -13.02
C ARG A 562 -7.60 -21.20 -13.67
N VAL A 563 -7.02 -21.44 -14.84
CA VAL A 563 -6.10 -20.51 -15.51
C VAL A 563 -6.64 -20.13 -16.88
N LYS A 564 -6.52 -18.84 -17.20
CA LYS A 564 -6.70 -18.29 -18.53
C LYS A 564 -5.36 -17.77 -19.02
N LEU A 565 -4.84 -18.32 -20.11
CA LEU A 565 -3.56 -17.96 -20.71
C LEU A 565 -3.75 -17.33 -22.07
N LEU A 566 -2.94 -16.32 -22.36
CA LEU A 566 -2.66 -15.88 -23.71
C LEU A 566 -1.45 -16.68 -24.21
N SER A 567 -1.56 -17.31 -25.36
CA SER A 567 -0.43 -17.96 -26.02
C SER A 567 -0.12 -17.31 -27.35
N ILE A 568 1.17 -17.22 -27.67
CA ILE A 568 1.68 -16.66 -28.94
C ILE A 568 2.70 -17.63 -29.48
N HIS A 569 2.59 -17.94 -30.74
CA HIS A 569 3.55 -18.82 -31.38
C HIS A 569 4.95 -18.19 -31.48
N LYS A 570 6.00 -18.99 -31.34
CA LYS A 570 7.41 -18.59 -31.32
C LYS A 570 7.76 -17.65 -32.49
N ASP A 571 7.47 -18.03 -33.72
CA ASP A 571 7.86 -17.25 -34.89
C ASP A 571 7.15 -15.91 -34.98
N GLU A 572 5.89 -15.86 -34.56
CA GLU A 572 5.08 -14.65 -34.50
C GLU A 572 5.59 -13.70 -33.41
N MET A 573 5.88 -14.23 -32.20
CA MET A 573 6.43 -13.46 -31.11
C MET A 573 7.78 -12.84 -31.50
N LEU A 574 8.71 -13.64 -32.04
CA LEU A 574 10.03 -13.14 -32.46
C LEU A 574 9.92 -12.09 -33.56
N SER A 575 8.99 -12.25 -34.52
CA SER A 575 8.74 -11.27 -35.59
C SER A 575 8.27 -9.93 -34.99
N LEU A 576 7.42 -9.96 -33.96
CA LEU A 576 6.84 -8.76 -33.35
C LEU A 576 7.83 -7.99 -32.47
N ILE A 577 8.66 -8.71 -31.70
CA ILE A 577 9.61 -8.06 -30.76
C ILE A 577 10.95 -7.70 -31.40
N ARG A 578 11.21 -8.14 -32.63
CA ARG A 578 12.49 -7.94 -33.31
C ARG A 578 12.93 -6.48 -33.33
N GLY A 579 14.15 -6.23 -32.83
CA GLY A 579 14.74 -4.90 -32.76
C GLY A 579 14.10 -3.99 -31.68
N THR A 580 13.46 -4.57 -30.69
CA THR A 580 12.91 -3.82 -29.53
C THR A 580 13.67 -4.18 -28.25
N GLU A 581 13.58 -3.33 -27.24
CA GLU A 581 14.11 -3.59 -25.90
C GLU A 581 13.55 -4.90 -25.30
N SER A 582 12.33 -5.28 -25.69
CA SER A 582 11.70 -6.54 -25.28
C SER A 582 12.42 -7.77 -25.82
N GLU A 583 12.97 -7.71 -27.04
CA GLU A 583 13.80 -8.79 -27.57
C GLU A 583 15.07 -8.96 -26.74
N ASP A 584 15.77 -7.85 -26.46
CA ASP A 584 17.02 -7.87 -25.71
C ASP A 584 16.79 -8.41 -24.28
N LEU A 585 15.72 -7.97 -23.62
CA LEU A 585 15.33 -8.44 -22.29
C LEU A 585 15.02 -9.94 -22.28
N LEU A 586 14.15 -10.42 -23.17
CA LEU A 586 13.79 -11.85 -23.24
C LEU A 586 14.97 -12.74 -23.62
N ARG A 587 15.83 -12.27 -24.53
CA ARG A 587 17.05 -12.99 -24.91
C ARG A 587 17.99 -13.12 -23.71
N HIS A 588 18.19 -12.02 -22.99
CA HIS A 588 19.00 -12.00 -21.79
C HIS A 588 18.45 -12.94 -20.69
N ILE A 589 17.14 -12.91 -20.47
CA ILE A 589 16.46 -13.84 -19.55
C ILE A 589 16.70 -15.30 -19.97
N ALA A 590 16.58 -15.61 -21.27
CA ALA A 590 16.79 -16.95 -21.78
C ALA A 590 18.24 -17.43 -21.58
N ASP A 591 19.22 -16.56 -21.87
CA ASP A 591 20.63 -16.89 -21.82
C ASP A 591 21.17 -17.04 -20.38
N PHE A 592 20.72 -16.20 -19.44
CA PHE A 592 21.29 -16.10 -18.10
C PHE A 592 20.43 -16.71 -16.99
N GLN A 593 19.21 -17.13 -17.23
CA GLN A 593 18.40 -17.87 -16.25
C GLN A 593 18.93 -19.29 -16.02
N THR A 594 20.10 -19.39 -15.40
CA THR A 594 20.65 -20.69 -14.99
C THR A 594 20.09 -21.12 -13.63
N ALA A 595 20.11 -22.43 -13.38
CA ALA A 595 19.73 -22.97 -12.07
C ALA A 595 20.62 -22.38 -10.94
N GLU A 596 21.91 -22.19 -11.24
CA GLU A 596 22.89 -21.59 -10.34
C GLU A 596 22.55 -20.15 -9.95
N LEU A 597 22.20 -19.29 -10.91
CA LEU A 597 21.79 -17.91 -10.64
C LEU A 597 20.56 -17.89 -9.74
N ARG A 598 19.55 -18.70 -10.03
CA ARG A 598 18.34 -18.78 -9.20
C ARG A 598 18.67 -19.21 -7.78
N GLU A 599 19.50 -20.26 -7.61
CA GLU A 599 19.90 -20.72 -6.28
C GLU A 599 20.64 -19.65 -5.50
N THR A 600 21.57 -18.93 -6.13
CA THR A 600 22.30 -17.81 -5.52
C THR A 600 21.33 -16.70 -5.10
N LEU A 601 20.40 -16.31 -5.94
CA LEU A 601 19.45 -15.22 -5.65
C LEU A 601 18.42 -15.60 -4.58
N HIS A 602 18.03 -16.87 -4.49
CA HIS A 602 17.15 -17.34 -3.42
C HIS A 602 17.80 -17.31 -2.02
N LYS A 603 19.13 -17.27 -1.92
CA LYS A 603 19.85 -17.07 -0.65
C LYS A 603 19.65 -15.64 -0.13
N ASN A 604 19.40 -14.67 -1.02
CA ASN A 604 19.11 -13.30 -0.62
C ASN A 604 17.64 -13.15 -0.19
N LYS A 605 17.41 -12.82 1.09
CA LYS A 605 16.07 -12.68 1.67
C LYS A 605 15.22 -11.61 0.99
N ILE A 606 15.84 -10.53 0.51
CA ILE A 606 15.16 -9.44 -0.19
C ILE A 606 14.68 -9.93 -1.54
N ILE A 607 15.56 -10.50 -2.35
CA ILE A 607 15.23 -11.01 -3.68
C ILE A 607 14.22 -12.15 -3.60
N ALA A 608 14.39 -13.08 -2.65
CA ALA A 608 13.45 -14.18 -2.42
C ALA A 608 12.03 -13.70 -2.02
N SER A 609 11.91 -12.50 -1.45
CA SER A 609 10.63 -11.91 -1.07
C SER A 609 9.92 -11.15 -2.20
N LEU A 610 10.55 -10.98 -3.36
CA LEU A 610 9.96 -10.34 -4.53
C LEU A 610 8.95 -11.27 -5.21
N THR A 611 7.98 -10.71 -5.93
CA THR A 611 7.06 -11.50 -6.76
C THR A 611 7.81 -12.20 -7.90
N ALA A 612 7.26 -13.29 -8.43
CA ALA A 612 7.89 -14.03 -9.53
C ALA A 612 8.19 -13.12 -10.76
N THR A 613 7.30 -12.18 -11.06
CA THR A 613 7.52 -11.20 -12.14
C THR A 613 8.67 -10.25 -11.82
N GLN A 614 8.71 -9.69 -10.60
CA GLN A 614 9.81 -8.81 -10.16
C GLN A 614 11.15 -9.55 -10.19
N GLN A 615 11.17 -10.81 -9.74
CA GLN A 615 12.38 -11.65 -9.83
C GLN A 615 12.80 -11.87 -11.28
N THR A 616 11.87 -12.20 -12.18
CA THR A 616 12.17 -12.41 -13.60
C THR A 616 12.77 -11.18 -14.25
N GLN A 617 12.20 -9.99 -13.97
CA GLN A 617 12.74 -8.71 -14.46
C GLN A 617 14.15 -8.44 -13.91
N LEU A 618 14.33 -8.61 -12.59
CA LEU A 618 15.63 -8.43 -11.96
C LEU A 618 16.68 -9.39 -12.54
N HIS A 619 16.30 -10.65 -12.75
CA HIS A 619 17.16 -11.66 -13.41
C HIS A 619 17.64 -11.19 -14.80
N GLY A 620 16.77 -10.53 -15.56
CA GLY A 620 17.10 -9.97 -16.87
C GLY A 620 18.11 -8.82 -16.85
N LEU A 621 18.45 -8.28 -15.67
CA LEU A 621 19.45 -7.21 -15.50
C LEU A 621 20.79 -7.71 -14.98
N ILE A 622 20.84 -8.94 -14.46
CA ILE A 622 22.02 -9.51 -13.80
C ILE A 622 22.98 -10.08 -14.84
N LYS A 623 24.23 -9.63 -14.76
CA LYS A 623 25.32 -10.06 -15.64
C LYS A 623 26.43 -10.70 -14.82
N PRO A 624 27.05 -11.82 -15.29
CA PRO A 624 28.22 -12.37 -14.62
C PRO A 624 29.43 -11.46 -14.82
N LEU A 625 30.18 -11.19 -13.75
CA LEU A 625 31.46 -10.53 -13.85
C LEU A 625 32.52 -11.54 -14.31
N THR A 626 33.24 -11.22 -15.38
CA THR A 626 34.25 -12.11 -15.96
C THR A 626 35.49 -12.27 -15.08
N ASN A 627 35.81 -11.25 -14.28
CA ASN A 627 36.95 -11.27 -13.39
C ASN A 627 36.57 -11.94 -12.05
N SER A 628 37.49 -12.71 -11.49
CA SER A 628 37.46 -13.21 -10.12
C SER A 628 38.46 -12.42 -9.29
N PHE A 629 38.19 -12.31 -7.99
CA PHE A 629 39.07 -11.64 -7.03
C PHE A 629 39.71 -12.68 -6.10
N SER A 630 41.01 -12.53 -5.88
CA SER A 630 41.78 -13.35 -4.93
C SER A 630 41.67 -12.79 -3.51
N ALA A 631 41.93 -13.62 -2.50
CA ALA A 631 41.92 -13.19 -1.10
C ALA A 631 42.83 -11.95 -0.89
N GLY A 632 42.29 -10.92 -0.24
CA GLY A 632 42.96 -9.65 0.02
C GLY A 632 42.81 -8.60 -1.09
N GLU A 633 42.23 -8.94 -2.26
CA GLU A 633 42.03 -7.95 -3.32
C GLU A 633 40.82 -7.04 -2.98
N ILE A 634 40.96 -5.76 -3.28
CA ILE A 634 39.89 -4.75 -3.11
C ILE A 634 38.95 -4.87 -4.28
N VAL A 635 37.69 -5.14 -3.98
CA VAL A 635 36.59 -5.23 -4.96
C VAL A 635 36.00 -3.83 -5.26
N ALA A 636 35.77 -3.04 -4.21
CA ALA A 636 35.35 -1.65 -4.31
C ALA A 636 35.92 -0.86 -3.12
N ASP A 637 36.37 0.36 -3.39
CA ASP A 637 37.00 1.23 -2.38
C ASP A 637 36.02 2.35 -1.97
N LYS A 638 36.15 2.81 -0.72
CA LYS A 638 35.34 3.91 -0.14
C LYS A 638 35.42 5.24 -0.91
N TYR A 639 36.46 5.42 -1.74
CA TYR A 639 36.64 6.63 -2.56
C TYR A 639 36.14 6.50 -3.99
N SER A 640 35.66 5.34 -4.40
CA SER A 640 35.11 5.10 -5.72
C SER A 640 33.59 4.84 -5.57
N ALA A 641 32.76 5.75 -6.09
CA ALA A 641 31.34 5.45 -6.21
C ALA A 641 31.18 4.26 -7.17
N PRO A 642 30.75 3.08 -6.71
CA PRO A 642 30.51 1.96 -7.60
C PRO A 642 29.43 2.33 -8.61
N LYS A 643 29.65 2.00 -9.88
CA LYS A 643 28.65 2.15 -10.96
C LYS A 643 27.73 0.94 -11.04
N PHE A 644 27.96 -0.04 -10.19
CA PHE A 644 27.32 -1.34 -10.21
C PHE A 644 26.89 -1.74 -8.80
N THR A 645 25.77 -2.42 -8.73
CA THR A 645 25.38 -3.24 -7.58
C THR A 645 25.90 -4.64 -7.82
N TYR A 646 26.61 -5.18 -6.84
CA TYR A 646 27.20 -6.52 -6.92
C TYR A 646 26.40 -7.53 -6.10
N ILE A 647 26.41 -8.79 -6.58
CA ILE A 647 25.83 -9.95 -5.89
C ILE A 647 26.94 -11.00 -5.79
N ILE A 648 27.17 -11.51 -4.59
CA ILE A 648 28.21 -12.53 -4.37
C ILE A 648 27.71 -13.87 -4.93
N ARG A 649 28.39 -14.34 -5.99
CA ARG A 649 28.13 -15.64 -6.62
C ARG A 649 28.81 -16.77 -5.86
N GLU A 650 30.07 -16.57 -5.50
CA GLU A 650 30.93 -17.50 -4.75
C GLU A 650 31.85 -16.71 -3.84
N GLY A 651 32.16 -17.25 -2.65
CA GLY A 651 33.10 -16.68 -1.71
C GLY A 651 32.48 -15.68 -0.75
N ASN A 652 33.33 -14.96 -0.01
CA ASN A 652 32.92 -14.01 1.02
C ASN A 652 33.67 -12.69 0.85
N ILE A 653 33.01 -11.59 1.23
CA ILE A 653 33.56 -10.23 1.19
C ILE A 653 33.56 -9.62 2.58
N ASP A 654 34.72 -9.17 3.05
CA ASP A 654 34.87 -8.40 4.29
C ASP A 654 34.60 -6.92 4.00
N VAL A 655 33.73 -6.29 4.83
CA VAL A 655 33.34 -4.88 4.74
C VAL A 655 34.12 -4.10 5.80
N TYR A 656 34.83 -3.07 5.37
CA TYR A 656 35.61 -2.20 6.24
C TYR A 656 35.05 -0.78 6.24
N GLN A 657 35.02 -0.17 7.42
CA GLN A 657 34.77 1.26 7.61
C GLN A 657 35.95 1.83 8.40
N ASP A 658 36.63 2.83 7.86
CA ASP A 658 37.80 3.46 8.47
C ASP A 658 38.88 2.44 8.95
N ASN A 659 39.14 1.42 8.13
CA ASN A 659 40.05 0.29 8.38
C ASN A 659 39.60 -0.71 9.47
N ASN A 660 38.38 -0.55 10.02
CA ASN A 660 37.83 -1.53 10.95
C ASN A 660 36.94 -2.49 10.19
N LEU A 661 37.12 -3.79 10.41
CA LEU A 661 36.19 -4.82 9.90
C LEU A 661 34.87 -4.67 10.65
N ILE A 662 33.78 -4.40 9.91
CA ILE A 662 32.45 -4.22 10.47
C ILE A 662 31.49 -5.35 10.12
N ASP A 663 31.70 -6.03 8.98
CA ASP A 663 30.86 -7.14 8.55
C ASP A 663 31.58 -8.07 7.58
N THR A 664 31.02 -9.27 7.35
CA THR A 664 31.43 -10.20 6.31
C THR A 664 30.20 -10.65 5.53
N LEU A 665 30.12 -10.25 4.27
CA LEU A 665 29.04 -10.63 3.35
C LEU A 665 29.29 -12.01 2.76
N MET A 666 28.20 -12.76 2.60
CA MET A 666 28.20 -14.13 2.12
C MET A 666 27.56 -14.25 0.74
N GLU A 667 27.64 -15.45 0.16
CA GLU A 667 27.01 -15.80 -1.11
C GLU A 667 25.52 -15.44 -1.14
N GLY A 668 25.10 -14.76 -2.20
CA GLY A 668 23.75 -14.23 -2.40
C GLY A 668 23.54 -12.82 -1.86
N GLU A 669 24.44 -12.27 -1.04
CA GLU A 669 24.29 -10.92 -0.50
C GLU A 669 24.68 -9.85 -1.52
N LEU A 670 24.05 -8.67 -1.35
CA LEU A 670 24.17 -7.50 -2.23
C LEU A 670 25.04 -6.43 -1.58
N PHE A 671 25.84 -5.73 -2.39
CA PHE A 671 26.54 -4.52 -1.95
C PHE A 671 26.73 -3.51 -3.09
N GLY A 672 27.06 -2.27 -2.77
CA GLY A 672 27.14 -1.18 -3.74
C GLY A 672 25.78 -0.54 -4.08
N VAL A 673 24.71 -0.90 -3.35
CA VAL A 673 23.35 -0.38 -3.56
C VAL A 673 23.19 1.04 -3.03
N THR A 674 23.90 1.39 -1.95
CA THR A 674 23.78 2.70 -1.27
C THR A 674 24.06 3.88 -2.20
N CYS A 675 25.03 3.74 -3.11
CA CYS A 675 25.36 4.77 -4.09
C CYS A 675 24.22 5.08 -5.08
N LEU A 676 23.21 4.23 -5.15
CA LEU A 676 22.04 4.41 -6.00
C LEU A 676 21.02 5.37 -5.37
N PHE A 677 21.00 5.45 -4.03
CA PHE A 677 20.03 6.21 -3.26
C PHE A 677 20.56 7.55 -2.76
N SER A 678 21.86 7.77 -2.78
CA SER A 678 22.51 9.00 -2.32
C SER A 678 23.55 9.46 -3.35
N GLU A 679 23.16 10.40 -4.22
CA GLU A 679 24.07 10.96 -5.24
C GLU A 679 25.25 11.78 -4.62
N ASN A 680 25.14 12.17 -3.34
CA ASN A 680 26.09 13.02 -2.64
C ASN A 680 26.83 12.34 -1.49
N ASP A 681 26.57 11.08 -1.19
CA ASP A 681 27.23 10.39 -0.09
C ASP A 681 28.27 9.41 -0.67
N PRO A 682 29.57 9.71 -0.50
CA PRO A 682 30.60 8.79 -0.98
C PRO A 682 30.46 7.46 -0.24
N ASN A 683 30.67 6.37 -0.95
CA ASN A 683 30.74 5.05 -0.36
C ASN A 683 31.69 5.07 0.84
N ASN A 684 31.15 4.95 2.06
CA ASN A 684 31.94 4.99 3.29
C ASN A 684 32.62 3.65 3.61
N PHE A 685 32.43 2.65 2.74
CA PHE A 685 32.90 1.29 2.95
C PHE A 685 33.91 0.84 1.90
N SER A 686 34.85 0.03 2.33
CA SER A 686 35.76 -0.72 1.43
C SER A 686 35.36 -2.20 1.49
N PHE A 687 35.30 -2.82 0.32
CA PHE A 687 34.91 -4.22 0.15
C PHE A 687 36.13 -5.02 -0.30
N VAL A 688 36.57 -5.99 0.51
CA VAL A 688 37.79 -6.78 0.29
C VAL A 688 37.41 -8.26 0.20
N ALA A 689 37.92 -8.94 -0.81
CA ALA A 689 37.72 -10.37 -0.95
C ALA A 689 38.40 -11.14 0.20
N LYS A 690 37.62 -11.87 1.01
CA LYS A 690 38.15 -12.69 2.11
C LYS A 690 38.78 -13.97 1.62
N ASN A 691 38.27 -14.52 0.55
CA ASN A 691 38.74 -15.72 -0.15
C ASN A 691 38.62 -15.49 -1.67
N ASN A 692 38.68 -16.55 -2.49
CA ASN A 692 38.39 -16.40 -3.92
C ASN A 692 36.92 -16.05 -4.12
N VAL A 693 36.63 -14.90 -4.79
CA VAL A 693 35.30 -14.34 -4.97
C VAL A 693 34.96 -14.26 -6.46
N ARG A 694 33.77 -14.70 -6.80
CA ARG A 694 33.10 -14.43 -8.10
C ARG A 694 31.83 -13.65 -7.86
N LEU A 695 31.51 -12.72 -8.77
CA LEU A 695 30.41 -11.78 -8.62
C LEU A 695 29.47 -11.82 -9.83
N TYR A 696 28.22 -11.52 -9.57
CA TYR A 696 27.33 -10.93 -10.55
C TYR A 696 27.27 -9.42 -10.33
N TYR A 697 26.84 -8.67 -11.35
CA TYR A 697 26.61 -7.23 -11.23
C TYR A 697 25.35 -6.79 -11.96
N ILE A 698 24.82 -5.63 -11.54
CA ILE A 698 23.72 -4.92 -12.18
C ILE A 698 24.19 -3.47 -12.37
N GLU A 699 24.01 -2.92 -13.56
CA GLU A 699 24.29 -1.52 -13.82
C GLU A 699 23.33 -0.62 -13.06
N HIS A 700 23.82 0.45 -12.41
CA HIS A 700 22.96 1.34 -11.63
C HIS A 700 21.84 1.99 -12.46
N ALA A 701 22.11 2.31 -13.75
CA ALA A 701 21.09 2.85 -14.63
C ALA A 701 19.92 1.88 -14.83
N ASP A 702 20.22 0.59 -15.04
CA ASP A 702 19.21 -0.46 -15.23
C ASP A 702 18.48 -0.76 -13.93
N LEU A 703 19.22 -0.84 -12.82
CA LEU A 703 18.63 -1.08 -11.50
C LEU A 703 17.73 0.09 -11.07
N LYS A 704 18.13 1.35 -11.34
CA LYS A 704 17.30 2.52 -11.07
C LYS A 704 15.97 2.46 -11.84
N LYS A 705 16.02 2.16 -13.14
CA LYS A 705 14.82 1.99 -13.98
C LYS A 705 13.90 0.89 -13.42
N TYR A 706 14.48 -0.26 -13.06
CA TYR A 706 13.75 -1.36 -12.44
C TYR A 706 13.09 -0.95 -11.11
N LEU A 707 13.80 -0.25 -10.25
CA LEU A 707 13.29 0.18 -8.95
C LEU A 707 12.20 1.26 -9.09
N ASP A 708 12.29 2.12 -10.10
CA ASP A 708 11.25 3.12 -10.40
C ASP A 708 9.95 2.46 -10.88
N GLN A 709 10.04 1.31 -11.53
CA GLN A 709 8.89 0.50 -11.95
C GLN A 709 8.39 -0.45 -10.86
N ASN A 710 9.22 -0.75 -9.86
CA ASN A 710 8.93 -1.70 -8.79
C ASN A 710 9.14 -1.07 -7.40
N PRO A 711 8.25 -0.17 -6.93
CA PRO A 711 8.39 0.52 -5.63
C PRO A 711 8.57 -0.42 -4.44
N GLY A 712 7.91 -1.58 -4.45
CA GLY A 712 8.10 -2.59 -3.40
C GLY A 712 9.53 -3.16 -3.36
N ALA A 713 10.17 -3.36 -4.51
CA ALA A 713 11.58 -3.73 -4.58
C ALA A 713 12.49 -2.59 -4.13
N PHE A 714 12.17 -1.34 -4.52
CA PHE A 714 12.87 -0.14 -4.06
C PHE A 714 12.91 -0.07 -2.54
N ILE A 715 11.76 -0.17 -1.88
CA ILE A 715 11.64 -0.07 -0.42
C ILE A 715 12.46 -1.16 0.26
N LYS A 716 12.44 -2.39 -0.25
CA LYS A 716 13.21 -3.50 0.31
C LYS A 716 14.71 -3.30 0.15
N MET A 717 15.15 -2.74 -0.98
CA MET A 717 16.58 -2.49 -1.26
C MET A 717 17.11 -1.22 -0.59
N TYR A 718 16.27 -0.22 -0.34
CA TYR A 718 16.65 1.02 0.36
C TYR A 718 17.23 0.81 1.75
N HIS A 719 16.97 -0.34 2.35
CA HIS A 719 17.53 -0.72 3.66
C HIS A 719 18.84 -1.50 3.62
N ILE A 720 19.35 -1.79 2.44
CA ILE A 720 20.66 -2.40 2.35
C ILE A 720 21.69 -1.33 2.76
N ILE A 721 22.39 -1.62 3.82
CA ILE A 721 23.34 -0.67 4.45
C ILE A 721 24.60 -0.49 3.59
N TYR A 722 24.88 -1.44 2.71
CA TYR A 722 26.12 -1.50 1.94
C TYR A 722 25.97 -1.33 0.44
#